data_e54ba88667a3013c18287fe96c47669e
#
_entry.id   e54ba88667a3013c18287fe96c47669e
#
_cell.length_a   1.000
_cell.length_b   1.000
_cell.length_c   1.000
_cell.angle_alpha   90.00
_cell.angle_beta   90.00
_cell.angle_gamma   90.00
#
_symmetry.space_group_name_H-M   'P 1'
#
loop_
_entity.id
_entity.type
_entity.pdbx_description
1 polymer ?
#
loop_
_entity_poly.entity_id
_entity_poly.type
_entity_poly.pdbx_seq_one_letter_code
_entity_poly.pdbx_strand_id
1 'polypeptide(L)'
;MNRKLIFPLALALCLAQAQTTGQFALTIDNIMRGPGLVGYEPAQPRWSYDSQHIYFQWKQYTDKEDAPMDTYAANRDGSGLRKLSDAEVRQLPAATGDTGKDKRRFVYASSDDLYVLDNTTGKIQQLTKTTEVEANPHFLPDSKRIWFTRGGNVYVMSLDSGMLVQMSDIVPAAPANAPATAAGGRGGGRGQGQGQGGGRGQGGRGGAADQAASSASQTYLKNEQKELIEAVRERVAAKDEAEAKRKALAQRKPFNLTGTQTVRELQLSPDEKYVFAAVAEPGTAKPTVVPNYISDTGYVEDINGRSNVGDSQATTRIAILNTDSGEVTWVDHGQRIPHTNDSDGAAPARAPASQDRDLQLGMPVWSDDGAKAVIAGRSADSKDRWIFALDPATGKTRELAHDHDNAWIGGPAANTLGWMKNDREVYFQSERSGYAHLYAAPFDAGDARALTSGNWEVLNVRQSRDRSKFYLTASKEGPFDQFFYEMSGDGGPLTRIAGEPGKHSVTVSPDERSIADLYSYTNKPTELYVRENQLQSAATKVTTSPAPEFSQYKWLDAPIVMVPARDGVKVPARLFKPANFKKGGPGAIFVHGAGYLQNVDHKWSSYYHEYMFDHILMARGFTVIDVDYRGSAGYGRDWRTAVYEHMGGKDLDDIVDAAKYLAAEQGVDPKKIGLWGGSYGGFITLMAMFTQPDVFTAGGALRPVSDWANRKARRSP
;
A
#
# COMPACT_ATOMS: atom_id res chain seq x y z
N MET A 1 25.80 -86.12 -38.00
CA MET A 1 26.02 -85.78 -36.60
C MET A 1 25.58 -84.30 -36.42
N ASN A 2 24.31 -84.10 -36.05
CA ASN A 2 23.69 -82.78 -35.91
C ASN A 2 23.43 -82.50 -34.44
N ARG A 3 24.09 -81.47 -33.90
CA ARG A 3 23.76 -80.88 -32.59
C ARG A 3 22.84 -79.70 -32.79
N LYS A 4 21.60 -79.85 -32.35
CA LYS A 4 20.62 -78.73 -32.24
C LYS A 4 20.91 -77.93 -30.97
N LEU A 5 21.21 -76.66 -31.12
CA LEU A 5 21.20 -75.69 -30.04
C LEU A 5 19.74 -75.21 -29.78
N ILE A 6 19.29 -75.42 -28.56
CA ILE A 6 18.03 -74.90 -28.07
C ILE A 6 18.34 -73.63 -27.32
N PHE A 7 17.84 -72.47 -27.81
CA PHE A 7 17.83 -71.17 -27.08
C PHE A 7 16.58 -71.15 -26.21
N PRO A 8 16.67 -70.79 -24.91
CA PRO A 8 15.49 -70.52 -24.12
C PRO A 8 15.07 -69.09 -24.36
N LEU A 9 13.81 -68.92 -24.79
CA LEU A 9 13.12 -67.66 -24.92
C LEU A 9 12.77 -67.17 -23.50
N ALA A 10 13.52 -66.20 -22.95
CA ALA A 10 13.18 -65.52 -21.68
C ALA A 10 12.01 -64.59 -21.94
N LEU A 11 10.83 -64.99 -21.50
CA LEU A 11 9.63 -64.16 -21.47
C LEU A 11 9.80 -63.11 -20.35
N ALA A 12 10.18 -61.88 -20.70
CA ALA A 12 10.17 -60.80 -19.78
C ALA A 12 8.70 -60.39 -19.50
N LEU A 13 8.14 -60.86 -18.39
CA LEU A 13 6.92 -60.29 -17.83
C LEU A 13 7.23 -58.84 -17.35
N CYS A 14 6.86 -57.86 -18.13
CA CYS A 14 6.67 -56.52 -17.63
C CYS A 14 5.47 -56.52 -16.66
N LEU A 15 5.75 -56.66 -15.38
CA LEU A 15 4.82 -56.29 -14.34
C LEU A 15 4.62 -54.77 -14.45
N ALA A 16 3.59 -54.36 -15.17
CA ALA A 16 3.01 -53.06 -15.00
C ALA A 16 2.53 -53.02 -13.55
N GLN A 17 3.31 -52.39 -12.68
CA GLN A 17 2.81 -51.93 -11.40
C GLN A 17 1.69 -50.95 -11.73
N ALA A 18 0.45 -51.41 -11.63
CA ALA A 18 -0.68 -50.55 -11.47
C ALA A 18 -0.36 -49.69 -10.22
N GLN A 19 0.00 -48.42 -10.41
CA GLN A 19 -0.03 -47.43 -9.35
C GLN A 19 -1.48 -47.47 -8.84
N THR A 20 -1.71 -48.20 -7.74
CA THR A 20 -2.86 -47.90 -6.90
C THR A 20 -2.74 -46.42 -6.61
N THR A 21 -3.70 -45.63 -7.11
CA THR A 21 -3.89 -44.25 -6.73
C THR A 21 -4.05 -44.27 -5.22
N GLY A 22 -2.93 -44.13 -4.49
CA GLY A 22 -2.93 -44.09 -3.03
C GLY A 22 -3.75 -42.85 -2.62
N GLN A 23 -4.66 -43.08 -1.69
CA GLN A 23 -5.40 -42.01 -1.07
C GLN A 23 -4.40 -40.92 -0.60
N PHE A 24 -4.61 -39.64 -0.95
CA PHE A 24 -3.74 -38.55 -0.57
C PHE A 24 -3.50 -38.56 0.95
N ALA A 25 -2.24 -38.69 1.34
CA ALA A 25 -1.83 -38.64 2.74
C ALA A 25 -1.36 -37.25 3.12
N LEU A 26 -1.95 -36.64 4.15
CA LEU A 26 -1.50 -35.34 4.65
C LEU A 26 -0.20 -35.55 5.47
N THR A 27 0.91 -35.06 4.91
CA THR A 27 2.27 -35.10 5.50
C THR A 27 2.86 -33.70 5.54
N ILE A 28 3.94 -33.51 6.28
CA ILE A 28 4.68 -32.24 6.28
C ILE A 28 5.15 -31.89 4.86
N ASP A 29 5.68 -32.86 4.10
CA ASP A 29 6.13 -32.62 2.73
C ASP A 29 4.99 -32.13 1.83
N ASN A 30 3.77 -32.68 1.99
CA ASN A 30 2.61 -32.25 1.23
C ASN A 30 2.13 -30.85 1.65
N ILE A 31 2.18 -30.50 2.95
CA ILE A 31 1.90 -29.13 3.42
C ILE A 31 2.90 -28.16 2.81
N MET A 32 4.19 -28.52 2.80
CA MET A 32 5.27 -27.66 2.29
C MET A 32 5.27 -27.49 0.77
N ARG A 33 4.42 -28.21 0.04
CA ARG A 33 4.14 -27.91 -1.38
C ARG A 33 3.51 -26.52 -1.56
N GLY A 34 2.91 -25.96 -0.51
CA GLY A 34 2.31 -24.63 -0.54
C GLY A 34 1.31 -24.48 -1.69
N PRO A 35 1.48 -23.44 -2.56
CA PRO A 35 0.60 -23.23 -3.71
C PRO A 35 0.56 -24.37 -4.72
N GLY A 36 1.57 -25.26 -4.75
CA GLY A 36 1.55 -26.50 -5.54
C GLY A 36 0.50 -27.52 -5.05
N LEU A 37 -0.09 -27.31 -3.85
CA LEU A 37 -1.20 -28.11 -3.33
C LEU A 37 -2.50 -27.30 -3.26
N VAL A 38 -2.46 -26.12 -2.60
CA VAL A 38 -3.66 -25.31 -2.34
C VAL A 38 -4.05 -24.41 -3.50
N GLY A 39 -3.20 -24.31 -4.53
CA GLY A 39 -3.38 -23.40 -5.66
C GLY A 39 -2.89 -21.99 -5.40
N TYR A 40 -2.73 -21.23 -6.48
CA TYR A 40 -2.49 -19.79 -6.42
C TYR A 40 -3.83 -19.06 -6.45
N GLU A 41 -4.02 -18.13 -5.55
CA GLU A 41 -5.25 -17.32 -5.51
C GLU A 41 -5.33 -16.41 -6.74
N PRO A 42 -6.48 -16.36 -7.44
CA PRO A 42 -6.71 -15.33 -8.45
C PRO A 42 -6.67 -13.94 -7.80
N ALA A 43 -6.10 -12.97 -8.50
CA ALA A 43 -5.85 -11.65 -7.96
C ALA A 43 -6.22 -10.52 -8.92
N GLN A 44 -6.46 -9.33 -8.40
CA GLN A 44 -6.68 -8.08 -9.15
C GLN A 44 -7.75 -8.20 -10.24
N PRO A 45 -8.95 -8.72 -9.95
CA PRO A 45 -10.01 -8.80 -10.94
C PRO A 45 -10.42 -7.40 -11.39
N ARG A 46 -10.51 -7.21 -12.71
CA ARG A 46 -10.97 -5.97 -13.34
C ARG A 46 -11.86 -6.25 -14.54
N TRP A 47 -12.86 -5.44 -14.71
CA TRP A 47 -13.78 -5.55 -15.84
C TRP A 47 -13.25 -4.82 -17.07
N SER A 48 -13.62 -5.32 -18.26
CA SER A 48 -13.52 -4.53 -19.48
C SER A 48 -14.43 -3.31 -19.42
N TYR A 49 -14.12 -2.29 -20.22
CA TYR A 49 -14.88 -1.03 -20.28
C TYR A 49 -16.37 -1.25 -20.62
N ASP A 50 -16.67 -2.26 -21.45
CA ASP A 50 -18.01 -2.63 -21.88
C ASP A 50 -18.72 -3.62 -20.94
N SER A 51 -18.06 -3.97 -19.84
CA SER A 51 -18.57 -4.94 -18.84
C SER A 51 -18.80 -6.36 -19.38
N GLN A 52 -18.20 -6.72 -20.53
CA GLN A 52 -18.41 -8.04 -21.13
C GLN A 52 -17.36 -9.07 -20.73
N HIS A 53 -16.19 -8.60 -20.29
CA HIS A 53 -15.09 -9.47 -19.91
C HIS A 53 -14.54 -9.07 -18.55
N ILE A 54 -14.01 -10.06 -17.84
CA ILE A 54 -13.21 -9.87 -16.64
C ILE A 54 -11.79 -10.33 -16.90
N TYR A 55 -10.82 -9.49 -16.53
CA TYR A 55 -9.40 -9.78 -16.55
C TYR A 55 -8.88 -9.92 -15.12
N PHE A 56 -7.98 -10.87 -14.90
CA PHE A 56 -7.39 -11.08 -13.57
C PHE A 56 -6.01 -11.73 -13.67
N GLN A 57 -5.23 -11.65 -12.63
CA GLN A 57 -3.93 -12.29 -12.52
C GLN A 57 -4.11 -13.67 -11.89
N TRP A 58 -3.54 -14.69 -12.50
CA TRP A 58 -3.62 -16.05 -11.99
C TRP A 58 -2.47 -16.91 -12.49
N LYS A 59 -2.24 -18.01 -11.79
CA LYS A 59 -1.21 -19.01 -12.09
C LYS A 59 -1.73 -20.37 -11.72
N GLN A 60 -1.39 -21.40 -12.49
CA GLN A 60 -1.79 -22.77 -12.22
C GLN A 60 -0.92 -23.40 -11.11
N TYR A 61 -1.47 -24.33 -10.33
CA TYR A 61 -0.73 -25.04 -9.28
C TYR A 61 0.50 -25.83 -9.81
N THR A 62 0.54 -26.08 -11.12
CA THR A 62 1.64 -26.76 -11.83
C THR A 62 2.76 -25.83 -12.24
N ASP A 63 2.54 -24.53 -12.18
CA ASP A 63 3.54 -23.54 -12.58
C ASP A 63 4.62 -23.42 -11.51
N LYS A 64 5.82 -23.01 -11.92
CA LYS A 64 6.92 -22.79 -10.98
C LYS A 64 6.55 -21.68 -10.00
N GLU A 65 7.00 -21.81 -8.76
CA GLU A 65 6.70 -20.87 -7.70
C GLU A 65 7.22 -19.45 -8.02
N ASP A 66 8.40 -19.35 -8.64
CA ASP A 66 9.05 -18.10 -9.06
C ASP A 66 8.52 -17.53 -10.40
N ALA A 67 7.67 -18.27 -11.11
CA ALA A 67 7.06 -17.76 -12.34
C ALA A 67 6.13 -16.57 -12.03
N PRO A 68 6.10 -15.53 -12.90
CA PRO A 68 5.16 -14.43 -12.74
C PRO A 68 3.70 -14.90 -12.87
N MET A 69 2.77 -14.13 -12.30
CA MET A 69 1.36 -14.32 -12.56
C MET A 69 1.03 -13.99 -14.01
N ASP A 70 0.20 -14.82 -14.62
CA ASP A 70 -0.31 -14.61 -15.98
C ASP A 70 -1.63 -13.82 -15.96
N THR A 71 -1.92 -13.12 -17.04
CA THR A 71 -3.22 -12.49 -17.20
C THR A 71 -4.21 -13.45 -17.86
N TYR A 72 -5.34 -13.66 -17.21
CA TYR A 72 -6.45 -14.45 -17.71
C TYR A 72 -7.64 -13.57 -18.06
N ALA A 73 -8.50 -14.06 -18.92
CA ALA A 73 -9.79 -13.46 -19.25
C ALA A 73 -10.90 -14.49 -19.12
N ALA A 74 -12.09 -14.04 -18.72
CA ALA A 74 -13.34 -14.78 -18.79
C ALA A 74 -14.45 -13.85 -19.26
N ASN A 75 -15.51 -14.42 -19.79
CA ASN A 75 -16.73 -13.69 -20.14
C ASN A 75 -17.50 -13.25 -18.88
N ARG A 76 -18.40 -12.30 -19.02
CA ARG A 76 -19.25 -11.78 -17.95
C ARG A 76 -20.05 -12.86 -17.21
N ASP A 77 -20.44 -13.93 -17.90
CA ASP A 77 -21.18 -15.06 -17.35
C ASP A 77 -20.29 -16.13 -16.70
N GLY A 78 -18.96 -15.91 -16.69
CA GLY A 78 -17.95 -16.83 -16.17
C GLY A 78 -17.46 -17.87 -17.17
N SER A 79 -18.03 -17.93 -18.37
CA SER A 79 -17.57 -18.82 -19.43
C SER A 79 -16.31 -18.33 -20.14
N GLY A 80 -15.69 -19.14 -20.99
CA GLY A 80 -14.61 -18.73 -21.88
C GLY A 80 -13.30 -18.41 -21.17
N LEU A 81 -13.05 -18.99 -19.98
CA LEU A 81 -11.79 -18.82 -19.25
C LEU A 81 -10.59 -19.19 -20.12
N ARG A 82 -9.65 -18.25 -20.29
CA ARG A 82 -8.42 -18.47 -21.02
C ARG A 82 -7.28 -17.58 -20.55
N LYS A 83 -6.07 -18.05 -20.71
CA LYS A 83 -4.86 -17.24 -20.56
C LYS A 83 -4.71 -16.33 -21.78
N LEU A 84 -4.33 -15.09 -21.55
CA LEU A 84 -4.00 -14.12 -22.60
C LEU A 84 -2.54 -14.26 -23.01
N SER A 85 -2.27 -14.07 -24.29
CA SER A 85 -0.91 -13.88 -24.79
C SER A 85 -0.35 -12.52 -24.41
N ASP A 86 0.97 -12.38 -24.38
CA ASP A 86 1.64 -11.09 -24.13
C ASP A 86 1.22 -10.00 -25.12
N ALA A 87 0.91 -10.38 -26.36
CA ALA A 87 0.43 -9.44 -27.38
C ALA A 87 -0.96 -8.90 -27.02
N GLU A 88 -1.86 -9.75 -26.54
CA GLU A 88 -3.19 -9.35 -26.08
C GLU A 88 -3.11 -8.52 -24.81
N VAL A 89 -2.25 -8.90 -23.83
CA VAL A 89 -2.06 -8.15 -22.60
C VAL A 89 -1.58 -6.73 -22.88
N ARG A 90 -0.65 -6.55 -23.83
CA ARG A 90 -0.18 -5.21 -24.25
C ARG A 90 -1.27 -4.34 -24.88
N GLN A 91 -2.35 -4.94 -25.38
CA GLN A 91 -3.50 -4.22 -25.96
C GLN A 91 -4.57 -3.88 -24.91
N LEU A 92 -4.46 -4.40 -23.69
CA LEU A 92 -5.39 -4.04 -22.63
C LEU A 92 -5.07 -2.64 -22.07
N PRO A 93 -6.08 -1.84 -21.75
CA PRO A 93 -5.86 -0.60 -21.00
C PRO A 93 -5.25 -0.92 -19.64
N ALA A 94 -4.50 0.01 -19.07
CA ALA A 94 -3.99 -0.14 -17.71
C ALA A 94 -5.15 -0.32 -16.70
N ALA A 95 -4.85 -0.94 -15.56
CA ALA A 95 -5.83 -1.14 -14.50
C ALA A 95 -6.22 0.17 -13.79
N THR A 96 -5.31 1.14 -13.79
CA THR A 96 -5.47 2.45 -13.16
C THR A 96 -5.51 3.55 -14.22
N GLY A 97 -6.35 4.55 -13.99
CA GLY A 97 -6.56 5.69 -14.86
C GLY A 97 -7.80 6.44 -14.43
N ASP A 98 -8.24 7.38 -15.26
CA ASP A 98 -9.41 8.20 -14.96
C ASP A 98 -10.43 8.16 -16.09
N THR A 99 -11.72 8.25 -15.72
CA THR A 99 -12.85 8.28 -16.66
C THR A 99 -13.44 9.68 -16.69
N GLY A 100 -13.57 10.26 -17.88
CA GLY A 100 -14.25 11.54 -18.06
C GLY A 100 -15.65 11.53 -17.47
N LYS A 101 -16.15 12.69 -17.00
CA LYS A 101 -17.51 12.84 -16.45
C LYS A 101 -18.61 12.41 -17.44
N ASP A 102 -18.34 12.55 -18.74
CA ASP A 102 -19.22 12.08 -19.81
C ASP A 102 -19.23 10.54 -19.97
N LYS A 103 -18.36 9.81 -19.24
CA LYS A 103 -18.17 8.35 -19.26
C LYS A 103 -17.74 7.78 -20.61
N ARG A 104 -17.40 8.64 -21.58
CA ARG A 104 -17.04 8.23 -22.94
C ARG A 104 -15.60 7.81 -23.10
N ARG A 105 -14.69 8.39 -22.29
CA ARG A 105 -13.27 8.17 -22.43
C ARG A 105 -12.63 7.79 -21.10
N PHE A 106 -11.65 6.91 -21.17
CA PHE A 106 -10.80 6.50 -20.06
C PHE A 106 -9.36 6.80 -20.43
N VAL A 107 -8.67 7.63 -19.64
CA VAL A 107 -7.27 7.97 -19.81
C VAL A 107 -6.40 7.19 -18.84
N TYR A 108 -5.25 6.73 -19.31
CA TYR A 108 -4.31 5.96 -18.49
C TYR A 108 -2.88 6.15 -18.97
N ALA A 109 -1.91 5.83 -18.10
CA ALA A 109 -0.50 5.75 -18.45
C ALA A 109 -0.08 4.29 -18.61
N SER A 110 0.75 4.02 -19.61
CA SER A 110 1.35 2.70 -19.86
C SER A 110 2.69 2.87 -20.56
N SER A 111 3.74 2.16 -20.10
CA SER A 111 5.08 2.23 -20.67
C SER A 111 5.58 3.68 -20.84
N ASP A 112 5.40 4.47 -19.79
CA ASP A 112 5.83 5.88 -19.68
C ASP A 112 5.09 6.88 -20.60
N ASP A 113 4.10 6.43 -21.39
CA ASP A 113 3.28 7.25 -22.27
C ASP A 113 1.81 7.28 -21.86
N LEU A 114 1.06 8.25 -22.38
CA LEU A 114 -0.37 8.43 -22.14
C LEU A 114 -1.20 7.82 -23.26
N TYR A 115 -2.31 7.23 -22.87
CA TYR A 115 -3.28 6.61 -23.76
C TYR A 115 -4.70 7.02 -23.39
N VAL A 116 -5.58 7.04 -24.38
CA VAL A 116 -7.03 7.20 -24.17
C VAL A 116 -7.78 6.06 -24.84
N LEU A 117 -8.68 5.45 -24.08
CA LEU A 117 -9.66 4.47 -24.56
C LEU A 117 -10.99 5.18 -24.77
N ASP A 118 -11.57 5.04 -25.95
CA ASP A 118 -12.97 5.38 -26.21
C ASP A 118 -13.87 4.23 -25.73
N ASN A 119 -14.61 4.46 -24.66
CA ASN A 119 -15.51 3.46 -24.05
C ASN A 119 -16.70 3.07 -24.92
N THR A 120 -16.97 3.80 -26.03
CA THR A 120 -18.07 3.48 -26.95
C THR A 120 -17.62 2.51 -28.03
N THR A 121 -16.40 2.71 -28.54
CA THR A 121 -15.88 1.97 -29.69
C THR A 121 -14.81 0.94 -29.31
N GLY A 122 -14.26 1.00 -28.09
CA GLY A 122 -13.13 0.19 -27.67
C GLY A 122 -11.80 0.60 -28.29
N LYS A 123 -11.76 1.71 -29.06
CA LYS A 123 -10.54 2.17 -29.71
C LYS A 123 -9.58 2.80 -28.70
N ILE A 124 -8.32 2.34 -28.71
CA ILE A 124 -7.23 2.93 -27.94
C ILE A 124 -6.41 3.84 -28.86
N GLN A 125 -6.11 5.03 -28.36
CA GLN A 125 -5.22 6.00 -29.01
C GLN A 125 -4.09 6.35 -28.06
N GLN A 126 -2.84 6.27 -28.55
CA GLN A 126 -1.68 6.80 -27.88
C GLN A 126 -1.67 8.33 -28.02
N LEU A 127 -1.55 9.05 -26.91
CA LEU A 127 -1.56 10.51 -26.86
C LEU A 127 -0.17 11.10 -26.91
N THR A 128 0.81 10.43 -26.28
CA THR A 128 2.19 10.85 -26.22
C THR A 128 3.12 9.75 -26.68
N LYS A 129 4.31 10.13 -27.16
CA LYS A 129 5.41 9.21 -27.47
C LYS A 129 6.71 9.96 -27.24
N THR A 130 7.15 9.96 -25.99
CA THR A 130 8.30 10.74 -25.54
C THR A 130 9.31 9.85 -24.79
N THR A 131 10.47 10.40 -24.48
CA THR A 131 11.48 9.72 -23.65
C THR A 131 11.34 10.07 -22.16
N GLU A 132 10.48 11.02 -21.82
CA GLU A 132 10.16 11.41 -20.45
C GLU A 132 8.98 10.61 -19.96
N VAL A 133 8.99 10.27 -18.67
CA VAL A 133 7.89 9.56 -18.02
C VAL A 133 6.70 10.49 -17.85
N GLU A 134 5.57 10.14 -18.46
CA GLU A 134 4.28 10.76 -18.22
C GLU A 134 3.40 9.85 -17.36
N ALA A 135 2.85 10.41 -16.30
CA ALA A 135 2.12 9.63 -15.31
C ALA A 135 0.88 10.37 -14.77
N ASN A 136 0.04 9.63 -14.05
CA ASN A 136 -1.12 10.16 -13.34
C ASN A 136 -2.06 11.02 -14.19
N PRO A 137 -2.52 10.56 -15.36
CA PRO A 137 -3.45 11.32 -16.16
C PRO A 137 -4.85 11.34 -15.56
N HIS A 138 -5.46 12.53 -15.51
CA HIS A 138 -6.83 12.76 -15.06
C HIS A 138 -7.57 13.70 -15.99
N PHE A 139 -8.86 13.47 -16.16
CA PHE A 139 -9.70 14.41 -16.89
C PHE A 139 -9.94 15.68 -16.11
N LEU A 140 -10.00 16.80 -16.84
CA LEU A 140 -10.59 18.03 -16.33
C LEU A 140 -12.14 17.92 -16.38
N PRO A 141 -12.88 18.77 -15.65
CA PRO A 141 -14.34 18.70 -15.57
C PRO A 141 -15.07 18.74 -16.94
N ASP A 142 -14.42 19.31 -17.96
CA ASP A 142 -14.95 19.40 -19.32
C ASP A 142 -14.89 18.08 -20.11
N SER A 143 -14.20 17.05 -19.59
CA SER A 143 -13.97 15.76 -20.25
C SER A 143 -13.29 15.85 -21.62
N LYS A 144 -12.73 17.02 -21.98
CA LYS A 144 -12.02 17.28 -23.24
C LYS A 144 -10.53 17.47 -23.07
N ARG A 145 -10.11 17.85 -21.88
CA ARG A 145 -8.72 18.05 -21.49
C ARG A 145 -8.36 17.12 -20.36
N ILE A 146 -7.07 16.78 -20.31
CA ILE A 146 -6.48 15.99 -19.24
C ILE A 146 -5.33 16.77 -18.61
N TRP A 147 -5.13 16.57 -17.33
CA TRP A 147 -3.87 16.92 -16.71
C TRP A 147 -3.07 15.67 -16.35
N PHE A 148 -1.76 15.79 -16.33
CA PHE A 148 -0.84 14.70 -16.01
C PHE A 148 0.48 15.24 -15.48
N THR A 149 1.34 14.36 -14.98
CA THR A 149 2.66 14.72 -14.47
C THR A 149 3.76 14.31 -15.44
N ARG A 150 4.75 15.18 -15.64
CA ARG A 150 5.96 14.93 -16.42
C ARG A 150 7.12 15.74 -15.85
N GLY A 151 8.29 15.11 -15.65
CA GLY A 151 9.49 15.78 -15.13
C GLY A 151 9.30 16.51 -13.81
N GLY A 152 8.41 15.99 -12.91
CA GLY A 152 8.11 16.62 -11.63
C GLY A 152 7.18 17.84 -11.70
N ASN A 153 6.53 18.07 -12.85
CA ASN A 153 5.62 19.18 -13.11
C ASN A 153 4.26 18.70 -13.61
N VAL A 154 3.25 19.54 -13.48
CA VAL A 154 1.88 19.30 -13.99
C VAL A 154 1.71 19.94 -15.35
N TYR A 155 1.10 19.20 -16.26
CA TYR A 155 0.76 19.63 -17.62
C TYR A 155 -0.71 19.40 -17.88
N VAL A 156 -1.31 20.24 -18.72
CA VAL A 156 -2.66 20.07 -19.28
C VAL A 156 -2.55 19.87 -20.78
N MET A 157 -3.25 18.86 -21.29
CA MET A 157 -3.33 18.57 -22.72
C MET A 157 -4.79 18.59 -23.18
N SER A 158 -5.04 19.28 -24.29
CA SER A 158 -6.31 19.20 -25.02
C SER A 158 -6.33 17.95 -25.89
N LEU A 159 -7.35 17.11 -25.73
CA LEU A 159 -7.49 15.87 -26.52
C LEU A 159 -7.91 16.15 -27.98
N ASP A 160 -8.53 17.30 -28.23
CA ASP A 160 -9.01 17.66 -29.56
C ASP A 160 -7.91 18.31 -30.41
N SER A 161 -7.10 19.21 -29.81
CA SER A 161 -6.07 19.99 -30.53
C SER A 161 -4.64 19.50 -30.31
N GLY A 162 -4.41 18.67 -29.29
CA GLY A 162 -3.08 18.27 -28.84
C GLY A 162 -2.29 19.41 -28.16
N MET A 163 -2.90 20.58 -27.92
CA MET A 163 -2.26 21.70 -27.24
C MET A 163 -1.83 21.30 -25.84
N LEU A 164 -0.56 21.54 -25.52
CA LEU A 164 0.07 21.23 -24.25
C LEU A 164 0.43 22.52 -23.50
N VAL A 165 0.01 22.61 -22.22
CA VAL A 165 0.29 23.74 -21.33
C VAL A 165 0.92 23.22 -20.04
N GLN A 166 2.06 23.78 -19.65
CA GLN A 166 2.68 23.51 -18.35
C GLN A 166 1.98 24.34 -17.27
N MET A 167 1.53 23.70 -16.17
CA MET A 167 0.76 24.34 -15.10
C MET A 167 1.59 24.65 -13.85
N SER A 168 2.77 24.06 -13.69
CA SER A 168 3.70 24.33 -12.58
C SER A 168 5.13 24.47 -13.11
N ASP A 169 5.99 25.16 -12.34
CA ASP A 169 7.43 25.24 -12.58
C ASP A 169 8.15 24.90 -11.26
N ILE A 170 8.22 23.58 -10.97
CA ILE A 170 8.87 23.05 -9.78
C ILE A 170 10.29 22.64 -10.17
N VAL A 171 11.27 23.27 -9.50
CA VAL A 171 12.69 23.04 -9.77
C VAL A 171 13.27 22.19 -8.64
N PRO A 172 13.80 21.01 -8.95
CA PRO A 172 14.45 20.16 -7.95
C PRO A 172 15.63 20.87 -7.26
N ALA A 173 15.88 20.52 -6.01
CA ALA A 173 17.08 20.97 -5.30
C ALA A 173 18.34 20.51 -6.05
N ALA A 174 19.32 21.38 -6.17
CA ALA A 174 20.62 21.02 -6.76
C ALA A 174 21.28 19.93 -5.90
N PRO A 175 21.86 18.87 -6.51
CA PRO A 175 22.55 17.84 -5.73
C PRO A 175 23.67 18.47 -4.89
N ALA A 176 23.78 18.07 -3.63
CA ALA A 176 24.70 18.63 -2.64
C ALA A 176 26.19 18.58 -3.05
N ASN A 177 26.54 17.80 -4.08
CA ASN A 177 27.90 17.62 -4.64
C ASN A 177 28.04 18.11 -6.08
N ALA A 178 27.11 18.91 -6.60
CA ALA A 178 27.32 19.52 -7.90
C ALA A 178 28.51 20.50 -7.78
N PRO A 179 29.57 20.39 -8.60
CA PRO A 179 30.64 21.39 -8.60
C PRO A 179 29.98 22.75 -8.89
N ALA A 180 30.24 23.71 -8.01
CA ALA A 180 29.71 25.07 -8.16
C ALA A 180 30.11 25.59 -9.55
N THR A 181 29.18 25.50 -10.49
CA THR A 181 29.32 26.26 -11.75
C THR A 181 29.26 27.72 -11.35
N ALA A 182 30.38 28.38 -11.45
CA ALA A 182 30.62 29.75 -11.07
C ALA A 182 29.51 30.64 -11.63
N ALA A 183 28.55 30.97 -10.81
CA ALA A 183 27.69 32.14 -10.99
C ALA A 183 28.59 33.34 -10.76
N GLY A 184 28.87 34.08 -11.85
CA GLY A 184 29.74 35.24 -11.85
C GLY A 184 29.28 36.31 -10.87
N GLY A 185 29.97 36.43 -9.75
CA GLY A 185 29.90 37.52 -8.82
C GLY A 185 31.26 38.23 -8.77
N ARG A 186 31.36 39.41 -9.38
CA ARG A 186 32.48 40.32 -9.19
C ARG A 186 32.56 40.75 -7.73
N GLY A 187 33.66 40.44 -7.08
CA GLY A 187 34.02 40.99 -5.79
C GLY A 187 35.50 40.79 -5.52
N GLY A 188 36.27 41.85 -5.66
CA GLY A 188 37.74 41.83 -5.48
C GLY A 188 38.13 41.58 -4.02
N GLY A 189 39.18 40.79 -3.82
CA GLY A 189 39.79 40.56 -2.52
C GLY A 189 41.23 40.07 -2.72
N ARG A 190 42.20 40.97 -2.49
CA ARG A 190 43.63 40.64 -2.38
C ARG A 190 43.89 39.69 -1.25
N GLY A 191 44.57 38.61 -1.47
CA GLY A 191 45.15 37.72 -0.47
C GLY A 191 46.57 37.30 -0.87
N GLN A 192 47.54 37.78 -0.12
CA GLN A 192 48.97 37.38 -0.18
C GLN A 192 49.14 35.91 0.23
N GLY A 193 49.98 35.21 -0.49
CA GLY A 193 50.52 33.92 -0.07
C GLY A 193 51.95 33.74 -0.55
N GLN A 194 52.88 33.83 0.34
CA GLN A 194 54.33 33.59 0.18
C GLN A 194 54.66 32.15 -0.20
N GLY A 195 55.70 31.99 -1.05
CA GLY A 195 56.38 30.72 -1.24
C GLY A 195 57.73 30.94 -1.92
N GLN A 196 58.79 30.75 -1.16
CA GLN A 196 60.20 30.92 -1.45
C GLN A 196 60.78 29.96 -2.51
N GLY A 197 61.87 30.46 -3.17
CA GLY A 197 62.90 29.60 -3.78
C GLY A 197 63.59 30.21 -4.96
N GLY A 198 64.57 30.98 -4.84
CA GLY A 198 66.02 30.92 -4.97
C GLY A 198 66.55 30.84 -6.38
N GLY A 199 67.39 31.85 -6.76
CA GLY A 199 68.35 31.69 -7.86
C GLY A 199 68.82 32.98 -8.53
N ARG A 200 69.94 33.43 -8.16
CA ARG A 200 70.71 34.60 -8.64
C ARG A 200 71.00 34.59 -10.14
N GLY A 201 71.05 35.78 -10.75
CA GLY A 201 71.73 36.06 -12.01
C GLY A 201 71.59 37.49 -12.42
N GLN A 202 72.71 38.21 -12.31
CA GLN A 202 72.93 39.61 -12.42
C GLN A 202 73.19 40.03 -13.94
N GLY A 203 72.71 41.17 -14.35
CA GLY A 203 73.46 41.93 -15.35
C GLY A 203 72.72 42.52 -16.55
N GLY A 204 72.69 43.82 -16.66
CA GLY A 204 73.00 44.52 -17.90
C GLY A 204 71.89 45.23 -18.64
N ARG A 205 71.78 46.49 -18.40
CA ARG A 205 71.50 47.67 -19.26
C ARG A 205 71.16 47.42 -20.76
N GLY A 206 70.16 48.11 -21.25
CA GLY A 206 70.26 48.89 -22.42
C GLY A 206 69.28 48.57 -23.54
N GLY A 207 68.41 49.48 -23.80
CA GLY A 207 68.19 50.05 -25.10
C GLY A 207 67.28 49.34 -26.09
N ALA A 208 66.40 50.16 -26.59
CA ALA A 208 65.75 50.15 -27.88
C ALA A 208 64.67 49.11 -28.21
N ALA A 209 63.55 49.68 -28.50
CA ALA A 209 62.42 49.04 -29.12
C ALA A 209 62.84 48.30 -30.42
N ASP A 210 62.70 46.99 -30.37
CA ASP A 210 62.53 46.19 -31.58
C ASP A 210 61.15 45.58 -31.58
N GLN A 211 60.31 46.05 -32.49
CA GLN A 211 59.08 45.34 -32.87
C GLN A 211 59.56 44.08 -33.60
N ALA A 212 59.78 43.02 -32.83
CA ALA A 212 59.96 41.71 -33.40
C ALA A 212 58.63 41.28 -34.06
N ALA A 213 58.65 41.20 -35.36
CA ALA A 213 57.58 40.61 -36.16
C ALA A 213 57.25 39.23 -35.59
N SER A 214 56.07 39.10 -35.06
CA SER A 214 55.58 37.80 -34.51
C SER A 214 55.68 36.76 -35.63
N SER A 215 56.25 35.60 -35.32
CA SER A 215 56.33 34.51 -36.30
C SER A 215 54.94 34.14 -36.80
N ALA A 216 54.83 33.65 -38.07
CA ALA A 216 53.56 33.26 -38.66
C ALA A 216 52.76 32.31 -37.73
N SER A 217 53.50 31.46 -37.01
CA SER A 217 52.92 30.55 -36.04
C SER A 217 52.34 31.28 -34.81
N GLN A 218 52.99 32.33 -34.29
CA GLN A 218 52.49 33.15 -33.21
C GLN A 218 51.28 33.98 -33.61
N THR A 219 51.23 34.44 -34.83
CA THR A 219 50.10 35.17 -35.41
C THR A 219 48.91 34.23 -35.61
N TYR A 220 49.12 32.98 -36.03
CA TYR A 220 48.15 31.96 -36.18
C TYR A 220 47.50 31.60 -34.79
N LEU A 221 48.31 31.31 -33.80
CA LEU A 221 47.86 31.00 -32.44
C LEU A 221 47.07 32.17 -31.80
N LYS A 222 47.48 33.41 -32.02
CA LYS A 222 46.74 34.58 -31.56
C LYS A 222 45.37 34.72 -32.23
N ASN A 223 45.29 34.43 -33.53
CA ASN A 223 44.02 34.46 -34.25
C ASN A 223 43.10 33.31 -33.81
N GLU A 224 43.62 32.10 -33.67
CA GLU A 224 42.87 30.95 -33.16
C GLU A 224 42.32 31.17 -31.72
N GLN A 225 43.15 31.78 -30.84
CA GLN A 225 42.69 32.18 -29.50
C GLN A 225 41.63 33.27 -29.55
N LYS A 226 41.74 34.25 -30.49
CA LYS A 226 40.69 35.25 -30.66
C LYS A 226 39.37 34.63 -31.15
N GLU A 227 39.43 33.78 -32.15
CA GLU A 227 38.25 33.07 -32.68
C GLU A 227 37.62 32.18 -31.61
N LEU A 228 38.43 31.50 -30.78
CA LEU A 228 37.90 30.70 -29.67
C LEU A 228 37.20 31.55 -28.59
N ILE A 229 37.79 32.70 -28.27
CA ILE A 229 37.21 33.67 -27.33
C ILE A 229 35.90 34.26 -27.87
N GLU A 230 35.88 34.60 -29.17
CA GLU A 230 34.66 35.07 -29.84
C GLU A 230 33.57 33.99 -29.86
N ALA A 231 33.91 32.75 -30.24
CA ALA A 231 32.96 31.63 -30.21
C ALA A 231 32.42 31.34 -28.82
N VAL A 232 33.25 31.46 -27.77
CA VAL A 232 32.79 31.34 -26.35
C VAL A 232 31.86 32.50 -25.97
N ARG A 233 32.21 33.75 -26.38
CA ARG A 233 31.35 34.92 -26.12
C ARG A 233 30.02 34.83 -26.83
N GLU A 234 29.98 34.37 -28.10
CA GLU A 234 28.75 34.15 -28.84
C GLU A 234 27.87 33.08 -28.17
N ARG A 235 28.46 31.96 -27.69
CA ARG A 235 27.73 30.92 -26.98
C ARG A 235 27.18 31.42 -25.66
N VAL A 236 27.94 32.22 -24.92
CA VAL A 236 27.46 32.83 -23.65
C VAL A 236 26.34 33.82 -23.95
N ALA A 237 26.49 34.69 -24.94
CA ALA A 237 25.47 35.64 -25.35
C ALA A 237 24.17 34.95 -25.82
N ALA A 238 24.30 33.90 -26.64
CA ALA A 238 23.15 33.12 -27.09
C ALA A 238 22.47 32.40 -25.93
N LYS A 239 23.22 31.89 -24.93
CA LYS A 239 22.68 31.30 -23.71
C LYS A 239 21.97 32.33 -22.86
N ASP A 240 22.57 33.51 -22.67
CA ASP A 240 21.97 34.60 -21.87
C ASP A 240 20.72 35.17 -22.55
N GLU A 241 20.72 35.26 -23.89
CA GLU A 241 19.53 35.66 -24.66
C GLU A 241 18.41 34.63 -24.58
N ALA A 242 18.72 33.32 -24.67
CA ALA A 242 17.77 32.25 -24.52
C ALA A 242 17.21 32.22 -23.10
N GLU A 243 18.05 32.46 -22.10
CA GLU A 243 17.61 32.55 -20.68
C GLU A 243 16.78 33.81 -20.45
N ALA A 244 17.12 34.94 -21.01
CA ALA A 244 16.34 36.19 -20.95
C ALA A 244 14.97 36.02 -21.64
N LYS A 245 14.94 35.39 -22.82
CA LYS A 245 13.67 35.02 -23.50
C LYS A 245 12.84 34.08 -22.68
N ARG A 246 13.46 33.08 -22.06
CA ARG A 246 12.76 32.15 -21.16
C ARG A 246 12.17 32.86 -19.95
N LYS A 247 12.95 33.75 -19.32
CA LYS A 247 12.51 34.59 -18.20
C LYS A 247 11.39 35.56 -18.59
N ALA A 248 11.46 36.15 -19.79
CA ALA A 248 10.43 37.05 -20.31
C ALA A 248 9.12 36.32 -20.68
N LEU A 249 9.22 35.05 -21.10
CA LEU A 249 8.09 34.18 -21.40
C LEU A 249 7.55 33.46 -20.16
N ALA A 250 8.36 33.36 -19.08
CA ALA A 250 7.95 32.76 -17.83
C ALA A 250 6.96 33.70 -17.11
N GLN A 251 5.67 33.45 -17.31
CA GLN A 251 4.59 34.22 -16.66
C GLN A 251 4.51 33.96 -15.16
N ARG A 252 5.21 32.96 -14.61
CA ARG A 252 5.14 32.51 -13.22
C ARG A 252 6.51 32.37 -12.56
N LYS A 253 6.52 32.52 -11.22
CA LYS A 253 7.71 32.30 -10.41
C LYS A 253 7.98 30.80 -10.27
N PRO A 254 9.23 30.31 -10.45
CA PRO A 254 9.53 28.91 -10.18
C PRO A 254 9.47 28.59 -8.68
N PHE A 255 8.95 27.43 -8.34
CA PHE A 255 9.01 26.87 -7.00
C PHE A 255 10.30 26.06 -6.85
N ASN A 256 11.32 26.68 -6.23
CA ASN A 256 12.60 26.01 -6.01
C ASN A 256 12.55 25.17 -4.73
N LEU A 257 12.72 23.86 -4.86
CA LEU A 257 12.89 22.99 -3.72
C LEU A 257 14.27 23.23 -3.09
N THR A 258 14.35 23.14 -1.77
CA THR A 258 15.56 23.42 -0.99
C THR A 258 16.08 22.15 -0.31
N GLY A 259 17.41 22.07 -0.12
CA GLY A 259 18.02 20.97 0.59
C GLY A 259 17.75 19.60 -0.04
N THR A 260 17.11 18.74 0.73
CA THR A 260 16.75 17.37 0.33
C THR A 260 15.26 17.21 0.08
N GLN A 261 14.52 18.30 -0.08
CA GLN A 261 13.09 18.26 -0.37
C GLN A 261 12.80 17.54 -1.69
N THR A 262 11.75 16.73 -1.68
CA THR A 262 11.25 16.03 -2.87
C THR A 262 9.74 16.15 -2.96
N VAL A 263 9.20 16.22 -4.17
CA VAL A 263 7.76 16.14 -4.42
C VAL A 263 7.37 14.66 -4.55
N ARG A 264 6.40 14.24 -3.77
CA ARG A 264 5.88 12.86 -3.80
C ARG A 264 4.64 12.73 -4.66
N GLU A 265 3.80 13.74 -4.66
CA GLU A 265 2.51 13.73 -5.36
C GLU A 265 2.16 15.14 -5.83
N LEU A 266 1.51 15.22 -6.98
CA LEU A 266 1.02 16.45 -7.58
C LEU A 266 -0.45 16.29 -7.97
N GLN A 267 -1.22 17.35 -7.81
CA GLN A 267 -2.62 17.40 -8.22
C GLN A 267 -2.98 18.80 -8.72
N LEU A 268 -3.70 18.88 -9.85
CA LEU A 268 -4.28 20.12 -10.34
C LEU A 268 -5.69 20.32 -9.75
N SER A 269 -6.02 21.53 -9.33
CA SER A 269 -7.40 21.88 -8.96
C SER A 269 -8.34 21.80 -10.16
N PRO A 270 -9.62 21.46 -9.97
CA PRO A 270 -10.59 21.35 -11.07
C PRO A 270 -10.81 22.67 -11.84
N ASP A 271 -10.61 23.81 -11.20
CA ASP A 271 -10.68 25.16 -11.80
C ASP A 271 -9.37 25.63 -12.42
N GLU A 272 -8.33 24.76 -12.42
CA GLU A 272 -6.99 24.98 -12.98
C GLU A 272 -6.19 26.13 -12.33
N LYS A 273 -6.64 26.71 -11.22
CA LYS A 273 -5.96 27.86 -10.58
C LYS A 273 -4.81 27.45 -9.67
N TYR A 274 -4.79 26.20 -9.19
CA TYR A 274 -3.84 25.74 -8.19
C TYR A 274 -3.26 24.37 -8.54
N VAL A 275 -1.95 24.22 -8.33
CA VAL A 275 -1.29 22.92 -8.26
C VAL A 275 -0.93 22.63 -6.81
N PHE A 276 -1.39 21.49 -6.31
CA PHE A 276 -1.04 20.98 -5.00
C PHE A 276 0.19 20.07 -5.13
N ALA A 277 1.16 20.28 -4.25
CA ALA A 277 2.38 19.48 -4.21
C ALA A 277 2.61 18.94 -2.79
N ALA A 278 2.64 17.62 -2.65
CA ALA A 278 3.06 16.96 -1.42
C ALA A 278 4.58 16.97 -1.36
N VAL A 279 5.14 17.89 -0.61
CA VAL A 279 6.58 18.08 -0.45
C VAL A 279 7.07 17.33 0.79
N ALA A 280 7.94 16.36 0.57
CA ALA A 280 8.56 15.59 1.64
C ALA A 280 9.92 16.18 2.02
N GLU A 281 10.15 16.29 3.31
CA GLU A 281 11.44 16.59 3.92
C GLU A 281 11.95 15.34 4.63
N PRO A 282 13.14 14.81 4.28
CA PRO A 282 13.66 13.64 4.95
C PRO A 282 13.98 13.95 6.41
N GLY A 283 13.69 13.00 7.28
CA GLY A 283 14.14 13.04 8.67
C GLY A 283 15.62 12.66 8.79
N THR A 284 16.11 12.59 10.02
CA THR A 284 17.46 12.12 10.34
C THR A 284 17.55 10.60 10.50
N ALA A 285 16.43 9.91 10.36
CA ALA A 285 16.33 8.45 10.47
C ALA A 285 17.24 7.76 9.45
N LYS A 286 18.06 6.81 9.96
CA LYS A 286 18.89 5.96 9.12
C LYS A 286 18.31 4.55 9.09
N PRO A 287 18.29 3.87 7.93
CA PRO A 287 17.91 2.47 7.89
C PRO A 287 18.91 1.63 8.68
N THR A 288 18.42 0.62 9.39
CA THR A 288 19.29 -0.46 9.86
C THR A 288 19.68 -1.31 8.66
N VAL A 289 20.87 -1.87 8.68
CA VAL A 289 21.40 -2.72 7.62
C VAL A 289 21.30 -4.18 8.04
N VAL A 290 20.71 -5.00 7.19
CA VAL A 290 20.67 -6.47 7.32
C VAL A 290 21.53 -7.05 6.21
N PRO A 291 22.70 -7.64 6.51
CA PRO A 291 23.54 -8.23 5.49
C PRO A 291 22.88 -9.50 4.92
N ASN A 292 22.76 -9.56 3.61
CA ASN A 292 22.35 -10.75 2.87
C ASN A 292 23.61 -11.49 2.41
N TYR A 293 23.86 -12.65 3.00
CA TYR A 293 25.01 -13.48 2.68
C TYR A 293 24.74 -14.47 1.52
N ILE A 294 23.48 -14.60 1.08
CA ILE A 294 23.05 -15.48 0.00
C ILE A 294 22.59 -14.59 -1.14
N SER A 295 23.47 -14.28 -2.07
CA SER A 295 23.19 -13.48 -3.25
C SER A 295 23.66 -14.17 -4.52
N ASP A 296 23.07 -13.82 -5.65
CA ASP A 296 23.45 -14.35 -6.98
C ASP A 296 24.86 -13.90 -7.41
N THR A 297 25.35 -12.79 -6.81
CA THR A 297 26.65 -12.23 -7.11
C THR A 297 27.80 -12.88 -6.34
N GLY A 298 27.48 -13.66 -5.28
CA GLY A 298 28.46 -14.23 -4.35
C GLY A 298 29.11 -13.21 -3.40
N TYR A 299 28.66 -11.96 -3.44
CA TYR A 299 29.07 -10.89 -2.51
C TYR A 299 27.98 -10.62 -1.50
N VAL A 300 28.36 -10.11 -0.32
CA VAL A 300 27.39 -9.65 0.68
C VAL A 300 26.67 -8.42 0.15
N GLU A 301 25.34 -8.46 0.19
CA GLU A 301 24.47 -7.35 -0.19
C GLU A 301 23.82 -6.78 1.07
N ASP A 302 23.84 -5.46 1.19
CA ASP A 302 23.20 -4.77 2.30
C ASP A 302 21.71 -4.52 2.00
N ILE A 303 20.84 -5.19 2.76
CA ILE A 303 19.40 -4.94 2.71
C ILE A 303 19.06 -3.88 3.75
N ASN A 304 18.53 -2.74 3.28
CA ASN A 304 18.06 -1.70 4.17
C ASN A 304 16.80 -2.15 4.92
N GLY A 305 16.93 -2.23 6.24
CA GLY A 305 15.84 -2.48 7.16
C GLY A 305 15.12 -1.18 7.57
N ARG A 306 14.42 -1.26 8.68
CA ARG A 306 13.70 -0.09 9.24
C ARG A 306 14.68 0.78 10.03
N SER A 307 14.35 2.09 10.17
CA SER A 307 15.03 2.98 11.09
C SER A 307 14.81 2.58 12.56
N ASN A 308 15.68 3.02 13.43
CA ASN A 308 15.55 2.82 14.86
C ASN A 308 14.37 3.63 15.43
N VAL A 309 13.96 3.20 16.62
CA VAL A 309 12.93 3.88 17.40
C VAL A 309 13.44 5.24 17.86
N GLY A 310 12.59 6.26 17.76
CA GLY A 310 12.92 7.62 18.14
C GLY A 310 13.66 8.41 17.09
N ASP A 311 14.08 7.79 15.98
CA ASP A 311 14.63 8.54 14.84
C ASP A 311 13.58 9.46 14.23
N SER A 312 14.00 10.68 13.88
CA SER A 312 13.15 11.64 13.18
C SER A 312 12.77 11.11 11.79
N GLN A 313 11.49 10.90 11.58
CA GLN A 313 10.94 10.42 10.31
C GLN A 313 10.77 11.57 9.30
N ALA A 314 10.64 11.21 8.01
CA ALA A 314 10.31 12.18 6.98
C ALA A 314 8.94 12.81 7.26
N THR A 315 8.86 14.13 7.12
CA THR A 315 7.61 14.90 7.19
C THR A 315 7.13 15.23 5.79
N THR A 316 5.82 15.42 5.62
CA THR A 316 5.23 15.84 4.34
C THR A 316 4.31 17.00 4.57
N ARG A 317 4.53 18.09 3.84
CA ARG A 317 3.68 19.29 3.84
C ARG A 317 3.06 19.48 2.46
N ILE A 318 1.90 20.10 2.40
CA ILE A 318 1.24 20.41 1.14
C ILE A 318 1.49 21.87 0.77
N ALA A 319 2.15 22.07 -0.36
CA ALA A 319 2.30 23.38 -1.00
C ALA A 319 1.18 23.58 -2.04
N ILE A 320 0.65 24.79 -2.11
CA ILE A 320 -0.36 25.24 -3.07
C ILE A 320 0.30 26.27 -3.96
N LEU A 321 0.49 25.95 -5.24
CA LEU A 321 1.11 26.80 -6.23
C LEU A 321 0.00 27.45 -7.07
N ASN A 322 -0.04 28.77 -7.13
CA ASN A 322 -0.91 29.47 -8.06
C ASN A 322 -0.41 29.29 -9.49
N THR A 323 -1.25 28.82 -10.40
CA THR A 323 -0.86 28.47 -11.77
C THR A 323 -0.48 29.66 -12.64
N ASP A 324 -0.97 30.86 -12.33
CA ASP A 324 -0.66 32.10 -13.06
C ASP A 324 0.60 32.78 -12.54
N SER A 325 0.65 33.04 -11.21
CA SER A 325 1.73 33.82 -10.60
C SER A 325 2.93 32.96 -10.18
N GLY A 326 2.72 31.67 -9.90
CA GLY A 326 3.71 30.79 -9.29
C GLY A 326 3.94 31.07 -7.80
N GLU A 327 3.07 31.87 -7.17
CA GLU A 327 3.13 32.08 -5.73
C GLU A 327 2.79 30.79 -4.98
N VAL A 328 3.54 30.51 -3.90
CA VAL A 328 3.40 29.31 -3.10
C VAL A 328 2.82 29.65 -1.74
N THR A 329 1.70 29.03 -1.43
CA THR A 329 1.06 29.05 -0.10
C THR A 329 1.15 27.64 0.48
N TRP A 330 1.41 27.53 1.78
CA TRP A 330 1.41 26.23 2.45
C TRP A 330 0.09 26.00 3.16
N VAL A 331 -0.38 24.74 3.17
CA VAL A 331 -1.55 24.37 3.95
C VAL A 331 -1.26 24.60 5.43
N ASP A 332 -2.09 25.43 6.07
CA ASP A 332 -2.11 25.68 7.51
C ASP A 332 -3.28 24.89 8.11
N HIS A 333 -2.97 23.77 8.75
CA HIS A 333 -3.97 22.91 9.37
C HIS A 333 -4.48 23.41 10.73
N GLY A 334 -3.91 24.49 11.27
CA GLY A 334 -4.36 25.14 12.51
C GLY A 334 -4.11 24.35 13.80
N GLN A 335 -3.60 23.13 13.72
CA GLN A 335 -3.31 22.31 14.90
C GLN A 335 -1.96 22.69 15.48
N ARG A 336 -1.94 23.04 16.75
CA ARG A 336 -0.74 23.51 17.47
C ARG A 336 -0.47 22.65 18.69
N ILE A 337 0.79 22.47 19.05
CA ILE A 337 1.20 21.83 20.31
C ILE A 337 1.04 22.86 21.42
N PRO A 338 0.23 22.60 22.46
CA PRO A 338 0.20 23.46 23.64
C PRO A 338 1.58 23.50 24.29
N HIS A 339 2.09 24.68 24.65
CA HIS A 339 3.25 24.76 25.51
C HIS A 339 2.89 24.22 26.90
N THR A 340 3.43 23.07 27.26
CA THR A 340 3.50 22.68 28.67
C THR A 340 4.55 23.62 29.30
N ASN A 341 4.11 24.51 30.16
CA ASN A 341 5.02 25.22 31.03
C ASN A 341 5.68 24.17 31.93
N ASP A 342 6.91 23.82 31.63
CA ASP A 342 7.74 23.05 32.55
C ASP A 342 7.78 23.85 33.87
N SER A 343 7.45 23.18 34.96
CA SER A 343 7.19 23.72 36.28
C SER A 343 8.45 24.17 37.03
N ASP A 344 9.41 24.80 36.35
CA ASP A 344 10.54 25.47 36.99
C ASP A 344 10.41 26.97 36.82
N GLY A 345 9.82 27.57 37.79
CA GLY A 345 9.50 28.91 38.21
C GLY A 345 10.26 30.14 37.69
N ALA A 346 10.72 30.18 36.47
CA ALA A 346 11.25 31.38 35.82
C ALA A 346 10.38 31.69 34.59
N ALA A 347 9.59 32.75 34.67
CA ALA A 347 8.83 33.26 33.53
C ALA A 347 9.77 33.61 32.38
N PRO A 348 9.65 32.97 31.18
CA PRO A 348 10.46 33.33 30.04
C PRO A 348 10.08 34.75 29.57
N ALA A 349 11.07 35.57 29.28
CA ALA A 349 10.92 36.93 28.80
C ALA A 349 10.22 37.10 27.44
N ARG A 350 9.91 35.96 26.78
CA ARG A 350 9.12 35.87 25.55
C ARG A 350 8.54 34.45 25.46
N ALA A 351 7.22 34.34 25.41
CA ALA A 351 6.56 33.08 25.14
C ALA A 351 7.12 32.53 23.82
N PRO A 352 7.66 31.26 23.79
CA PRO A 352 8.08 30.66 22.54
C PRO A 352 6.88 30.59 21.60
N ALA A 353 7.13 30.76 20.29
CA ALA A 353 6.08 30.64 19.30
C ALA A 353 5.46 29.24 19.37
N SER A 354 4.13 29.14 19.32
CA SER A 354 3.44 27.84 19.26
C SER A 354 4.00 27.04 18.09
N GLN A 355 4.37 25.78 18.34
CA GLN A 355 4.86 24.88 17.31
C GLN A 355 3.68 24.18 16.66
N ASP A 356 3.72 24.05 15.33
CA ASP A 356 2.75 23.23 14.60
C ASP A 356 2.84 21.78 15.05
N ARG A 357 1.69 21.15 15.25
CA ARG A 357 1.63 19.71 15.47
C ARG A 357 2.01 18.99 14.17
N ASP A 358 2.88 17.97 14.24
CA ASP A 358 3.25 17.21 13.06
C ASP A 358 2.06 16.36 12.59
N LEU A 359 1.52 16.72 11.40
CA LEU A 359 0.41 16.03 10.74
C LEU A 359 0.84 15.51 9.38
N GLN A 360 0.43 14.29 9.11
CA GLN A 360 0.43 13.75 7.75
C GLN A 360 -0.87 14.19 7.08
N LEU A 361 -0.75 15.05 6.08
CA LEU A 361 -1.88 15.51 5.27
C LEU A 361 -1.97 14.66 3.98
N GLY A 362 -3.18 14.23 3.61
CA GLY A 362 -3.47 13.67 2.30
C GLY A 362 -3.64 14.75 1.24
N MET A 363 -3.80 14.38 -0.03
CA MET A 363 -4.14 15.31 -1.11
C MET A 363 -5.61 15.74 -1.01
N PRO A 364 -5.98 16.92 -1.56
CA PRO A 364 -7.36 17.39 -1.54
C PRO A 364 -8.32 16.45 -2.28
N VAL A 365 -9.50 16.25 -1.69
CA VAL A 365 -10.64 15.58 -2.33
C VAL A 365 -11.67 16.63 -2.70
N TRP A 366 -11.95 16.76 -4.00
CA TRP A 366 -12.79 17.81 -4.54
C TRP A 366 -14.25 17.39 -4.65
N SER A 367 -15.16 18.36 -4.43
CA SER A 367 -16.58 18.20 -4.80
C SER A 367 -16.74 17.99 -6.29
N ASP A 368 -17.88 17.46 -6.72
CA ASP A 368 -18.08 17.14 -8.14
C ASP A 368 -18.13 18.39 -9.03
N ASP A 369 -18.64 19.50 -8.49
CA ASP A 369 -18.60 20.81 -9.14
C ASP A 369 -17.20 21.46 -9.13
N GLY A 370 -16.24 20.88 -8.41
CA GLY A 370 -14.86 21.38 -8.28
C GLY A 370 -14.71 22.64 -7.44
N ALA A 371 -15.77 23.08 -6.75
CA ALA A 371 -15.78 24.35 -6.02
C ALA A 371 -15.27 24.22 -4.58
N LYS A 372 -15.29 23.02 -4.00
CA LYS A 372 -14.98 22.76 -2.60
C LYS A 372 -13.90 21.70 -2.48
N ALA A 373 -13.01 21.86 -1.53
CA ALA A 373 -11.94 20.91 -1.23
C ALA A 373 -11.98 20.48 0.23
N VAL A 374 -11.74 19.20 0.48
CA VAL A 374 -11.50 18.66 1.82
C VAL A 374 -10.19 17.90 1.86
N ILE A 375 -9.55 17.87 3.03
CA ILE A 375 -8.27 17.21 3.24
C ILE A 375 -8.32 16.44 4.55
N ALA A 376 -7.75 15.23 4.56
CA ALA A 376 -7.58 14.45 5.78
C ALA A 376 -6.21 14.73 6.40
N GLY A 377 -6.14 14.81 7.71
CA GLY A 377 -4.91 14.92 8.48
C GLY A 377 -4.84 13.87 9.57
N ARG A 378 -3.66 13.29 9.81
CA ARG A 378 -3.40 12.35 10.89
C ARG A 378 -2.18 12.79 11.68
N SER A 379 -2.27 12.78 13.01
CA SER A 379 -1.14 13.11 13.87
C SER A 379 -0.01 12.08 13.76
N ALA A 380 1.21 12.52 13.93
CA ALA A 380 2.41 11.68 13.87
C ALA A 380 2.39 10.52 14.87
N ASP A 381 1.78 10.72 16.04
CA ASP A 381 1.57 9.70 17.07
C ASP A 381 0.37 8.78 16.80
N SER A 382 -0.35 9.03 15.71
CA SER A 382 -1.54 8.27 15.30
C SER A 382 -2.72 8.31 16.26
N LYS A 383 -2.74 9.23 17.22
CA LYS A 383 -3.83 9.36 18.21
C LYS A 383 -5.00 10.20 17.74
N ASP A 384 -4.75 11.08 16.74
CA ASP A 384 -5.77 11.99 16.24
C ASP A 384 -5.86 11.92 14.72
N ARG A 385 -7.08 12.08 14.22
CA ARG A 385 -7.39 12.24 12.81
C ARG A 385 -8.43 13.32 12.62
N TRP A 386 -8.20 14.17 11.64
CA TRP A 386 -9.10 15.25 11.25
C TRP A 386 -9.55 15.13 9.81
N ILE A 387 -10.74 15.62 9.55
CA ILE A 387 -11.22 16.00 8.23
C ILE A 387 -11.39 17.51 8.23
N PHE A 388 -10.72 18.19 7.31
CA PHE A 388 -10.74 19.64 7.19
C PHE A 388 -11.37 20.07 5.87
N ALA A 389 -12.19 21.12 5.88
CA ALA A 389 -12.42 21.95 4.71
C ALA A 389 -11.16 22.75 4.42
N LEU A 390 -10.75 22.87 3.16
CA LEU A 390 -9.57 23.59 2.72
C LEU A 390 -9.98 24.78 1.83
N ASP A 391 -9.46 25.97 2.13
CA ASP A 391 -9.49 27.11 1.23
C ASP A 391 -8.19 27.14 0.40
N PRO A 392 -8.24 26.81 -0.90
CA PRO A 392 -7.05 26.76 -1.75
C PRO A 392 -6.35 28.12 -1.93
N ALA A 393 -7.11 29.23 -1.83
CA ALA A 393 -6.56 30.57 -2.04
C ALA A 393 -5.67 31.02 -0.88
N THR A 394 -6.02 30.61 0.34
CA THR A 394 -5.32 31.06 1.56
C THR A 394 -4.50 29.95 2.21
N GLY A 395 -4.72 28.69 1.83
CA GLY A 395 -4.13 27.50 2.46
C GLY A 395 -4.71 27.20 3.86
N LYS A 396 -5.69 27.96 4.33
CA LYS A 396 -6.29 27.77 5.65
C LYS A 396 -7.28 26.60 5.64
N THR A 397 -7.34 25.93 6.79
CA THR A 397 -8.29 24.86 7.00
C THR A 397 -9.32 25.19 8.08
N ARG A 398 -10.45 24.51 8.00
CA ARG A 398 -11.50 24.50 9.02
C ARG A 398 -11.89 23.05 9.32
N GLU A 399 -11.90 22.67 10.59
CA GLU A 399 -12.27 21.34 11.03
C GLU A 399 -13.74 21.03 10.71
N LEU A 400 -13.97 19.84 10.12
CA LEU A 400 -15.29 19.25 9.88
C LEU A 400 -15.55 18.07 10.79
N ALA A 401 -14.52 17.29 11.10
CA ALA A 401 -14.60 16.18 12.01
C ALA A 401 -13.23 15.90 12.63
N HIS A 402 -13.26 15.43 13.89
CA HIS A 402 -12.10 15.02 14.65
C HIS A 402 -12.38 13.68 15.33
N ASP A 403 -11.45 12.75 15.20
CA ASP A 403 -11.41 11.51 15.96
C ASP A 403 -10.18 11.50 16.85
N HIS A 404 -10.35 11.06 18.09
CA HIS A 404 -9.26 10.86 19.05
C HIS A 404 -9.34 9.49 19.70
N ASP A 405 -8.19 8.85 19.90
CA ASP A 405 -8.05 7.64 20.69
C ASP A 405 -6.75 7.68 21.51
N ASN A 406 -6.82 7.34 22.80
CA ASN A 406 -5.65 7.34 23.68
C ASN A 406 -4.56 6.34 23.26
N ALA A 407 -4.95 5.25 22.59
CA ALA A 407 -4.02 4.28 22.04
C ALA A 407 -3.60 4.67 20.63
N TRP A 408 -4.46 4.44 19.64
CA TRP A 408 -4.26 4.88 18.26
C TRP A 408 -5.55 4.75 17.45
N ILE A 409 -5.71 5.64 16.48
CA ILE A 409 -6.75 5.56 15.46
C ILE A 409 -6.32 4.58 14.37
N GLY A 410 -7.21 3.68 13.99
CA GLY A 410 -6.96 2.66 12.96
C GLY A 410 -8.26 2.08 12.43
N GLY A 411 -8.26 0.76 12.26
CA GLY A 411 -9.39 -0.01 11.75
C GLY A 411 -9.44 -0.09 10.23
N PRO A 412 -10.33 -0.94 9.72
CA PRO A 412 -10.49 -1.14 8.28
C PRO A 412 -10.97 0.14 7.59
N ALA A 413 -10.53 0.36 6.37
CA ALA A 413 -10.90 1.48 5.50
C ALA A 413 -10.77 2.89 6.14
N ALA A 414 -9.84 3.06 7.10
CA ALA A 414 -9.65 4.32 7.83
C ALA A 414 -9.31 5.54 6.94
N ASN A 415 -8.85 5.31 5.70
CA ASN A 415 -8.54 6.37 4.74
C ASN A 415 -9.74 6.75 3.84
N THR A 416 -10.92 6.18 4.08
CA THR A 416 -12.13 6.51 3.32
C THR A 416 -12.50 7.98 3.53
N LEU A 417 -12.56 8.74 2.44
CA LEU A 417 -13.03 10.12 2.38
C LEU A 417 -13.57 10.41 0.98
N GLY A 418 -14.74 11.03 0.90
CA GLY A 418 -15.33 11.43 -0.37
C GLY A 418 -16.52 12.34 -0.19
N TRP A 419 -17.10 12.81 -1.30
CA TRP A 419 -18.25 13.69 -1.28
C TRP A 419 -19.56 12.92 -1.47
N MET A 420 -20.57 13.29 -0.70
CA MET A 420 -21.94 12.84 -0.93
C MET A 420 -22.46 13.42 -2.26
N LYS A 421 -23.51 12.82 -2.84
CA LYS A 421 -24.08 13.24 -4.12
C LYS A 421 -24.52 14.72 -4.16
N ASN A 422 -24.87 15.25 -3.01
CA ASN A 422 -25.36 16.63 -2.87
C ASN A 422 -24.27 17.72 -2.85
N ASP A 423 -22.97 17.31 -2.81
CA ASP A 423 -21.79 18.19 -2.64
C ASP A 423 -21.89 19.16 -1.43
N ARG A 424 -22.69 18.78 -0.41
CA ARG A 424 -22.85 19.54 0.84
C ARG A 424 -22.30 18.80 2.04
N GLU A 425 -22.12 17.51 1.94
CA GLU A 425 -21.58 16.66 2.98
C GLU A 425 -20.42 15.82 2.42
N VAL A 426 -19.50 15.49 3.31
CA VAL A 426 -18.42 14.55 3.02
C VAL A 426 -18.63 13.27 3.83
N TYR A 427 -18.42 12.10 3.21
CA TYR A 427 -18.45 10.83 3.93
C TYR A 427 -17.03 10.38 4.28
N PHE A 428 -16.90 9.76 5.41
CA PHE A 428 -15.64 9.20 5.91
C PHE A 428 -15.91 8.04 6.85
N GLN A 429 -14.91 7.21 7.08
CA GLN A 429 -15.02 6.13 8.05
C GLN A 429 -14.39 6.53 9.38
N SER A 430 -15.01 6.11 10.51
CA SER A 430 -14.56 6.39 11.86
C SER A 430 -14.90 5.25 12.81
N GLU A 431 -14.03 5.03 13.80
CA GLU A 431 -14.24 4.08 14.91
C GLU A 431 -14.75 4.76 16.18
N ARG A 432 -15.26 6.00 16.11
CA ARG A 432 -15.71 6.78 17.29
C ARG A 432 -16.79 6.09 18.15
N SER A 433 -17.54 5.18 17.53
CA SER A 433 -18.55 4.37 18.23
C SER A 433 -18.03 3.04 18.79
N GLY A 434 -16.72 2.76 18.69
CA GLY A 434 -16.09 1.49 19.06
C GLY A 434 -15.93 0.50 17.90
N TYR A 435 -16.63 0.73 16.79
CA TYR A 435 -16.54 -0.07 15.55
C TYR A 435 -16.39 0.85 14.36
N ALA A 436 -15.77 0.34 13.30
CA ALA A 436 -15.56 1.10 12.06
C ALA A 436 -16.86 1.29 11.28
N HIS A 437 -17.39 2.49 11.27
CA HIS A 437 -18.63 2.87 10.59
C HIS A 437 -18.46 4.04 9.63
N LEU A 438 -19.38 4.15 8.67
CA LEU A 438 -19.46 5.25 7.74
C LEU A 438 -20.24 6.41 8.34
N TYR A 439 -19.68 7.62 8.23
CA TYR A 439 -20.26 8.87 8.72
C TYR A 439 -20.34 9.88 7.58
N ALA A 440 -21.22 10.87 7.71
CA ALA A 440 -21.30 12.05 6.86
C ALA A 440 -21.19 13.31 7.72
N ALA A 441 -20.32 14.25 7.33
CA ALA A 441 -20.16 15.55 7.97
C ALA A 441 -20.57 16.68 7.00
N PRO A 442 -21.37 17.67 7.45
CA PRO A 442 -21.68 18.85 6.65
C PRO A 442 -20.42 19.65 6.34
N PHE A 443 -20.30 20.14 5.09
CA PHE A 443 -19.17 20.96 4.69
C PHE A 443 -19.19 22.33 5.38
N ASP A 444 -20.35 22.95 5.55
CA ASP A 444 -20.43 24.32 6.10
C ASP A 444 -20.35 24.34 7.63
N ALA A 445 -21.27 23.71 8.32
CA ALA A 445 -21.28 23.59 9.78
C ALA A 445 -22.25 22.50 10.23
N GLY A 446 -21.97 21.87 11.36
CA GLY A 446 -22.80 20.83 11.99
C GLY A 446 -22.01 19.58 12.37
N ASP A 447 -22.63 18.73 13.17
CA ASP A 447 -22.03 17.50 13.63
C ASP A 447 -22.11 16.40 12.57
N ALA A 448 -21.13 15.49 12.57
CA ALA A 448 -21.16 14.32 11.74
C ALA A 448 -22.25 13.34 12.18
N ARG A 449 -23.04 12.85 11.22
CA ARG A 449 -24.07 11.83 11.45
C ARG A 449 -23.60 10.46 11.00
N ALA A 450 -23.98 9.40 11.69
CA ALA A 450 -23.70 8.04 11.28
C ALA A 450 -24.57 7.62 10.08
N LEU A 451 -23.96 7.04 9.05
CA LEU A 451 -24.65 6.38 7.93
C LEU A 451 -24.87 4.89 8.22
N THR A 452 -23.98 4.29 9.03
CA THR A 452 -24.07 2.92 9.51
C THR A 452 -23.80 2.87 10.99
N SER A 453 -24.33 1.86 11.70
CA SER A 453 -24.15 1.69 13.15
C SER A 453 -24.35 0.25 13.57
N GLY A 454 -23.80 -0.12 14.73
CA GLY A 454 -23.95 -1.45 15.33
C GLY A 454 -22.63 -2.01 15.88
N ASN A 455 -22.64 -3.24 16.39
CA ASN A 455 -21.46 -3.94 16.91
C ASN A 455 -20.81 -4.77 15.77
N TRP A 456 -20.45 -4.13 14.69
CA TRP A 456 -19.86 -4.73 13.48
C TRP A 456 -19.09 -3.66 12.71
N GLU A 457 -18.29 -4.06 11.75
CA GLU A 457 -17.39 -3.16 11.03
C GLU A 457 -17.71 -3.07 9.54
N VAL A 458 -17.63 -1.86 9.00
CA VAL A 458 -17.51 -1.61 7.57
C VAL A 458 -16.05 -1.81 7.17
N LEU A 459 -15.77 -2.75 6.27
CA LEU A 459 -14.41 -3.16 5.90
C LEU A 459 -13.92 -2.51 4.62
N ASN A 460 -14.85 -2.20 3.71
CA ASN A 460 -14.57 -1.52 2.46
C ASN A 460 -15.77 -0.68 2.04
N VAL A 461 -15.51 0.45 1.40
CA VAL A 461 -16.54 1.39 0.92
C VAL A 461 -16.24 1.79 -0.52
N ARG A 462 -17.24 1.69 -1.36
CA ARG A 462 -17.24 2.22 -2.72
C ARG A 462 -18.56 2.90 -3.02
N GLN A 463 -18.53 4.10 -3.54
CA GLN A 463 -19.72 4.80 -4.03
C GLN A 463 -20.08 4.33 -5.46
N SER A 464 -21.38 4.24 -5.79
CA SER A 464 -21.84 4.01 -7.16
C SER A 464 -21.41 5.17 -8.07
N ARG A 465 -21.38 4.91 -9.38
CA ARG A 465 -20.95 5.92 -10.37
C ARG A 465 -21.81 7.18 -10.40
N ASP A 466 -23.09 7.04 -10.08
CA ASP A 466 -24.02 8.18 -9.99
C ASP A 466 -24.13 8.73 -8.56
N ARG A 467 -23.32 8.17 -7.63
CA ARG A 467 -23.27 8.52 -6.20
C ARG A 467 -24.59 8.37 -5.45
N SER A 468 -25.56 7.63 -6.04
CA SER A 468 -26.86 7.38 -5.39
C SER A 468 -26.81 6.26 -4.35
N LYS A 469 -25.74 5.46 -4.33
CA LYS A 469 -25.59 4.27 -3.51
C LYS A 469 -24.17 4.13 -2.99
N PHE A 470 -24.04 3.39 -1.90
CA PHE A 470 -22.78 2.81 -1.45
C PHE A 470 -22.80 1.29 -1.62
N TYR A 471 -21.67 0.76 -2.08
CA TYR A 471 -21.33 -0.65 -2.01
C TYR A 471 -20.37 -0.86 -0.87
N LEU A 472 -20.69 -1.80 0.03
CA LEU A 472 -19.96 -2.02 1.26
C LEU A 472 -19.58 -3.49 1.39
N THR A 473 -18.38 -3.77 1.86
CA THR A 473 -18.07 -5.04 2.50
C THR A 473 -18.12 -4.83 4.01
N ALA A 474 -18.85 -5.68 4.74
CA ALA A 474 -19.06 -5.50 6.17
C ALA A 474 -19.27 -6.84 6.91
N SER A 475 -19.01 -6.83 8.23
CA SER A 475 -19.20 -7.96 9.14
C SER A 475 -20.51 -7.87 9.94
N LYS A 476 -21.59 -7.42 9.27
CA LYS A 476 -22.88 -7.09 9.94
C LYS A 476 -23.54 -8.27 10.66
N GLU A 477 -23.43 -9.46 10.12
CA GLU A 477 -24.03 -10.69 10.70
C GLU A 477 -23.16 -11.33 11.78
N GLY A 478 -21.97 -10.77 12.03
CA GLY A 478 -21.01 -11.23 13.03
C GLY A 478 -19.57 -11.08 12.52
N PRO A 479 -18.58 -11.14 13.42
CA PRO A 479 -17.18 -10.85 13.08
C PRO A 479 -16.53 -11.92 12.18
N PHE A 480 -17.17 -13.09 12.01
CA PHE A 480 -16.55 -14.23 11.34
C PHE A 480 -16.82 -14.29 9.85
N ASP A 481 -17.78 -13.50 9.34
CA ASP A 481 -18.16 -13.44 7.93
C ASP A 481 -18.06 -12.01 7.38
N GLN A 482 -17.73 -11.89 6.10
CA GLN A 482 -17.61 -10.62 5.40
C GLN A 482 -18.49 -10.66 4.16
N PHE A 483 -19.63 -9.99 4.19
CA PHE A 483 -20.59 -9.95 3.10
C PHE A 483 -20.53 -8.67 2.32
N PHE A 484 -21.03 -8.72 1.08
CA PHE A 484 -21.15 -7.56 0.20
C PHE A 484 -22.58 -7.02 0.20
N TYR A 485 -22.70 -5.71 0.40
CA TYR A 485 -23.97 -5.00 0.56
C TYR A 485 -24.10 -3.80 -0.37
N GLU A 486 -25.33 -3.44 -0.64
CA GLU A 486 -25.76 -2.16 -1.18
C GLU A 486 -26.48 -1.35 -0.09
N MET A 487 -26.25 -0.03 -0.07
CA MET A 487 -26.91 0.93 0.81
C MET A 487 -27.27 2.18 0.01
N SER A 488 -28.36 2.86 0.36
CA SER A 488 -28.67 4.19 -0.19
C SER A 488 -27.51 5.16 0.01
N GLY A 489 -27.30 6.08 -0.94
CA GLY A 489 -26.33 7.16 -0.79
C GLY A 489 -26.58 8.08 0.42
N ASP A 490 -27.81 8.15 0.91
CA ASP A 490 -28.16 8.92 2.11
C ASP A 490 -27.99 8.15 3.43
N GLY A 491 -27.56 6.88 3.35
CA GLY A 491 -27.48 5.96 4.47
C GLY A 491 -28.77 5.12 4.63
N GLY A 492 -28.85 4.31 5.67
CA GLY A 492 -30.01 3.49 5.98
C GLY A 492 -29.71 1.98 5.95
N PRO A 493 -30.74 1.13 5.72
CA PRO A 493 -30.57 -0.31 5.78
C PRO A 493 -29.64 -0.85 4.67
N LEU A 494 -28.86 -1.86 5.05
CA LEU A 494 -28.00 -2.58 4.12
C LEU A 494 -28.75 -3.74 3.49
N THR A 495 -28.71 -3.84 2.15
CA THR A 495 -29.22 -4.97 1.37
C THR A 495 -28.05 -5.87 0.98
N ARG A 496 -28.08 -7.14 1.43
CA ARG A 496 -26.99 -8.09 1.15
C ARG A 496 -27.12 -8.64 -0.27
N ILE A 497 -26.05 -8.48 -1.07
CA ILE A 497 -25.97 -8.92 -2.48
C ILE A 497 -25.37 -10.33 -2.57
N ALA A 498 -24.14 -10.53 -2.08
CA ALA A 498 -23.48 -11.83 -2.01
C ALA A 498 -23.75 -12.44 -0.63
N GLY A 499 -24.33 -13.64 -0.61
CA GLY A 499 -25.02 -14.16 0.57
C GLY A 499 -24.45 -15.43 1.20
N GLU A 500 -23.44 -16.05 0.60
CA GLU A 500 -22.79 -17.22 1.17
C GLU A 500 -21.92 -16.82 2.36
N PRO A 501 -21.91 -17.62 3.48
CA PRO A 501 -20.95 -17.39 4.55
C PRO A 501 -19.52 -17.47 4.04
N GLY A 502 -18.63 -16.64 4.57
CA GLY A 502 -17.24 -16.58 4.17
C GLY A 502 -16.74 -15.16 3.93
N LYS A 503 -15.68 -15.04 3.15
CA LYS A 503 -15.10 -13.76 2.77
C LYS A 503 -15.41 -13.43 1.31
N HIS A 504 -15.93 -12.24 1.08
CA HIS A 504 -16.19 -11.67 -0.23
C HIS A 504 -15.31 -10.44 -0.48
N SER A 505 -14.58 -10.45 -1.60
CA SER A 505 -13.83 -9.29 -2.10
C SER A 505 -14.32 -8.95 -3.51
N VAL A 506 -15.17 -7.93 -3.61
CA VAL A 506 -16.00 -7.69 -4.78
C VAL A 506 -15.48 -6.54 -5.63
N THR A 507 -15.44 -6.77 -6.95
CA THR A 507 -15.23 -5.74 -7.98
C THR A 507 -16.48 -5.62 -8.82
N VAL A 508 -17.14 -4.44 -8.74
CA VAL A 508 -18.37 -4.14 -9.49
C VAL A 508 -18.04 -3.76 -10.92
N SER A 509 -18.81 -4.25 -11.89
CA SER A 509 -18.64 -3.93 -13.33
C SER A 509 -18.91 -2.44 -13.63
N PRO A 510 -18.36 -1.89 -14.73
CA PRO A 510 -18.61 -0.52 -15.14
C PRO A 510 -20.09 -0.15 -15.34
N ASP A 511 -20.93 -1.07 -15.75
CA ASP A 511 -22.39 -0.88 -15.88
C ASP A 511 -23.16 -1.16 -14.58
N GLU A 512 -22.44 -1.54 -13.50
CA GLU A 512 -22.96 -1.87 -12.17
C GLU A 512 -23.97 -3.05 -12.14
N ARG A 513 -24.06 -3.84 -13.21
CA ARG A 513 -25.00 -4.96 -13.31
C ARG A 513 -24.40 -6.30 -12.91
N SER A 514 -23.07 -6.41 -12.82
CA SER A 514 -22.37 -7.64 -12.46
C SER A 514 -21.27 -7.37 -11.44
N ILE A 515 -20.93 -8.41 -10.72
CA ILE A 515 -19.80 -8.39 -9.78
C ILE A 515 -18.87 -9.58 -10.05
N ALA A 516 -17.59 -9.32 -9.91
CA ALA A 516 -16.53 -10.31 -9.79
C ALA A 516 -16.18 -10.43 -8.33
N ASP A 517 -16.24 -11.62 -7.79
CA ASP A 517 -16.14 -11.91 -6.37
C ASP A 517 -15.01 -12.91 -6.09
N LEU A 518 -13.97 -12.46 -5.45
CA LEU A 518 -12.97 -13.33 -4.86
C LEU A 518 -13.52 -13.86 -3.55
N TYR A 519 -14.03 -15.07 -3.61
CA TYR A 519 -14.69 -15.73 -2.49
C TYR A 519 -13.88 -16.87 -1.92
N SER A 520 -13.83 -16.96 -0.60
CA SER A 520 -13.23 -18.08 0.13
C SER A 520 -14.06 -18.47 1.35
N TYR A 521 -13.82 -19.69 1.84
CA TYR A 521 -14.39 -20.18 3.09
C TYR A 521 -13.32 -20.91 3.91
N THR A 522 -13.57 -21.26 5.15
CA THR A 522 -12.58 -21.91 6.05
C THR A 522 -11.79 -23.03 5.39
N ASN A 523 -12.45 -23.90 4.63
CA ASN A 523 -11.86 -25.06 3.96
C ASN A 523 -11.89 -24.98 2.44
N LYS A 524 -12.08 -23.77 1.88
CA LYS A 524 -12.13 -23.49 0.46
C LYS A 524 -11.17 -22.35 0.14
N PRO A 525 -10.03 -22.60 -0.52
CA PRO A 525 -9.16 -21.56 -1.03
C PRO A 525 -9.90 -20.55 -1.89
N THR A 526 -9.33 -19.35 -1.97
CA THR A 526 -9.92 -18.23 -2.72
C THR A 526 -10.07 -18.57 -4.20
N GLU A 527 -11.27 -18.36 -4.72
CA GLU A 527 -11.58 -18.54 -6.14
C GLU A 527 -12.34 -17.32 -6.67
N LEU A 528 -12.25 -17.12 -7.98
CA LEU A 528 -13.02 -16.09 -8.67
C LEU A 528 -14.39 -16.62 -9.06
N TYR A 529 -15.41 -15.87 -8.71
CA TYR A 529 -16.80 -16.07 -9.11
C TYR A 529 -17.32 -14.83 -9.82
N VAL A 530 -18.31 -15.01 -10.67
CA VAL A 530 -19.11 -13.93 -11.27
C VAL A 530 -20.57 -14.15 -10.98
N ARG A 531 -21.31 -13.06 -10.79
CA ARG A 531 -22.76 -13.05 -10.59
C ARG A 531 -23.37 -11.71 -10.98
N GLU A 532 -24.67 -11.64 -11.14
CA GLU A 532 -25.38 -10.37 -11.27
C GLU A 532 -25.31 -9.58 -9.95
N ASN A 533 -25.23 -8.25 -10.06
CA ASN A 533 -25.21 -7.34 -8.92
C ASN A 533 -26.65 -7.09 -8.40
N GLN A 534 -27.28 -8.16 -7.94
CA GLN A 534 -28.63 -8.12 -7.37
C GLN A 534 -28.77 -9.15 -6.24
N LEU A 535 -29.77 -8.93 -5.39
CA LEU A 535 -30.05 -9.78 -4.26
C LEU A 535 -30.18 -11.25 -4.66
N GLN A 536 -29.42 -12.12 -3.98
CA GLN A 536 -29.47 -13.59 -4.10
C GLN A 536 -29.22 -14.12 -5.53
N SER A 537 -28.48 -13.42 -6.35
CA SER A 537 -28.09 -13.91 -7.67
C SER A 537 -27.19 -15.16 -7.56
N ALA A 538 -27.35 -16.10 -8.48
CA ALA A 538 -26.50 -17.29 -8.54
C ALA A 538 -25.06 -16.92 -8.90
N ALA A 539 -24.10 -17.55 -8.24
CA ALA A 539 -22.68 -17.38 -8.52
C ALA A 539 -22.17 -18.45 -9.49
N THR A 540 -21.48 -18.05 -10.55
CA THR A 540 -20.74 -18.94 -11.45
C THR A 540 -19.27 -18.95 -11.05
N LYS A 541 -18.72 -20.12 -10.72
CA LYS A 541 -17.30 -20.28 -10.43
C LYS A 541 -16.48 -20.18 -11.71
N VAL A 542 -15.45 -19.32 -11.72
CA VAL A 542 -14.59 -19.10 -12.88
C VAL A 542 -13.28 -19.89 -12.77
N THR A 543 -12.66 -19.91 -11.59
CA THR A 543 -11.35 -20.56 -11.37
C THR A 543 -11.46 -21.83 -10.53
N THR A 544 -10.48 -22.72 -10.70
CA THR A 544 -10.25 -23.87 -9.81
C THR A 544 -8.75 -23.96 -9.58
N SER A 545 -8.32 -23.38 -8.46
CA SER A 545 -6.90 -23.17 -8.14
C SER A 545 -6.20 -24.39 -7.54
N PRO A 546 -6.80 -25.14 -6.58
CA PRO A 546 -6.13 -26.25 -5.91
C PRO A 546 -5.78 -27.41 -6.84
N ALA A 547 -4.70 -28.09 -6.50
CA ALA A 547 -4.36 -29.38 -7.11
C ALA A 547 -5.47 -30.41 -6.84
N PRO A 548 -5.68 -31.41 -7.73
CA PRO A 548 -6.71 -32.43 -7.52
C PRO A 548 -6.61 -33.19 -6.19
N GLU A 549 -5.40 -33.37 -5.68
CA GLU A 549 -5.12 -34.05 -4.41
C GLU A 549 -5.70 -33.28 -3.21
N PHE A 550 -5.78 -31.94 -3.28
CA PHE A 550 -6.37 -31.14 -2.22
C PHE A 550 -7.80 -31.57 -1.91
N SER A 551 -8.59 -31.85 -2.93
CA SER A 551 -9.98 -32.30 -2.79
C SER A 551 -10.13 -33.74 -2.28
N GLN A 552 -9.06 -34.54 -2.28
CA GLN A 552 -9.08 -35.92 -1.76
C GLN A 552 -9.00 -35.96 -0.22
N TYR A 553 -8.59 -34.87 0.42
CA TYR A 553 -8.56 -34.76 1.88
C TYR A 553 -9.83 -34.09 2.40
N LYS A 554 -10.37 -34.63 3.50
CA LYS A 554 -11.55 -34.05 4.14
C LYS A 554 -11.13 -32.93 5.08
N TRP A 555 -11.01 -31.72 4.55
CA TRP A 555 -10.71 -30.52 5.34
C TRP A 555 -11.84 -30.20 6.29
N LEU A 556 -11.51 -30.01 7.56
CA LEU A 556 -12.48 -29.69 8.60
C LEU A 556 -12.93 -28.23 8.50
N ASP A 557 -14.21 -28.01 8.47
CA ASP A 557 -14.80 -26.73 8.84
C ASP A 557 -14.79 -26.66 10.37
N ALA A 558 -13.66 -26.17 10.91
CA ALA A 558 -13.44 -26.21 12.36
C ALA A 558 -14.40 -25.22 13.06
N PRO A 559 -15.18 -25.69 14.06
CA PRO A 559 -16.13 -24.84 14.76
C PRO A 559 -15.42 -23.69 15.48
N ILE A 560 -16.03 -22.50 15.43
CA ILE A 560 -15.62 -21.35 16.21
C ILE A 560 -16.27 -21.48 17.60
N VAL A 561 -15.46 -21.45 18.63
CA VAL A 561 -15.87 -21.51 20.05
C VAL A 561 -15.51 -20.23 20.76
N MET A 562 -16.22 -19.91 21.84
CA MET A 562 -15.95 -18.71 22.64
C MET A 562 -15.32 -19.14 23.98
N VAL A 563 -14.00 -18.92 24.08
CA VAL A 563 -13.24 -19.25 25.31
C VAL A 563 -13.52 -18.20 26.37
N PRO A 564 -13.95 -18.60 27.60
CA PRO A 564 -14.16 -17.66 28.69
C PRO A 564 -12.82 -17.20 29.27
N ALA A 565 -12.51 -15.91 29.13
CA ALA A 565 -11.35 -15.30 29.78
C ALA A 565 -11.65 -15.02 31.26
N ARG A 566 -10.58 -14.92 32.05
CA ARG A 566 -10.64 -14.67 33.52
C ARG A 566 -11.35 -13.39 33.94
N ASP A 567 -11.39 -12.40 33.05
CA ASP A 567 -12.07 -11.11 33.22
C ASP A 567 -13.51 -11.09 32.66
N GLY A 568 -14.05 -12.26 32.26
CA GLY A 568 -15.40 -12.42 31.77
C GLY A 568 -15.59 -12.16 30.27
N VAL A 569 -14.56 -11.73 29.56
CA VAL A 569 -14.58 -11.57 28.11
C VAL A 569 -14.63 -12.95 27.44
N LYS A 570 -15.28 -13.05 26.28
CA LYS A 570 -15.33 -14.27 25.48
C LYS A 570 -14.37 -14.13 24.32
N VAL A 571 -13.32 -14.94 24.31
CA VAL A 571 -12.26 -14.92 23.29
C VAL A 571 -12.60 -15.89 22.17
N PRO A 572 -12.70 -15.43 20.92
CA PRO A 572 -12.98 -16.30 19.79
C PRO A 572 -11.81 -17.24 19.50
N ALA A 573 -12.12 -18.50 19.22
CA ALA A 573 -11.12 -19.48 18.88
C ALA A 573 -11.69 -20.55 17.93
N ARG A 574 -10.85 -21.12 17.07
CA ARG A 574 -11.18 -22.23 16.18
C ARG A 574 -10.70 -23.52 16.81
N LEU A 575 -11.59 -24.53 16.95
CA LEU A 575 -11.30 -25.77 17.67
C LEU A 575 -11.18 -26.96 16.70
N PHE A 576 -10.02 -27.63 16.71
CA PHE A 576 -9.76 -28.87 15.99
C PHE A 576 -9.74 -30.03 16.99
N LYS A 577 -10.79 -30.84 16.99
CA LYS A 577 -10.91 -31.96 17.92
C LYS A 577 -10.95 -33.27 17.15
N PRO A 578 -10.11 -34.29 17.51
CA PRO A 578 -10.14 -35.58 16.86
C PRO A 578 -11.48 -36.29 17.02
N ALA A 579 -11.97 -36.93 15.96
CA ALA A 579 -13.21 -37.76 16.06
C ALA A 579 -13.10 -38.89 17.09
N ASN A 580 -11.88 -39.42 17.27
CA ASN A 580 -11.54 -40.49 18.23
C ASN A 580 -10.87 -39.91 19.49
N PHE A 581 -11.25 -38.70 19.91
CA PHE A 581 -10.70 -38.02 21.07
C PHE A 581 -10.70 -38.94 22.32
N LYS A 582 -9.59 -38.92 23.06
CA LYS A 582 -9.47 -39.62 24.35
C LYS A 582 -9.23 -38.59 25.44
N LYS A 583 -10.03 -38.63 26.52
CA LYS A 583 -9.82 -37.77 27.70
C LYS A 583 -8.39 -37.97 28.24
N GLY A 584 -7.70 -36.89 28.59
CA GLY A 584 -6.31 -36.88 29.00
C GLY A 584 -5.31 -36.95 27.80
N GLY A 585 -5.79 -36.72 26.58
CA GLY A 585 -4.94 -36.53 25.40
C GLY A 585 -4.18 -35.22 25.43
N PRO A 586 -3.24 -35.02 24.48
CA PRO A 586 -2.48 -33.77 24.39
C PRO A 586 -3.28 -32.63 23.77
N GLY A 587 -2.90 -31.38 24.12
CA GLY A 587 -3.40 -30.15 23.51
C GLY A 587 -2.31 -29.34 22.87
N ALA A 588 -2.68 -28.52 21.90
CA ALA A 588 -1.78 -27.57 21.25
C ALA A 588 -2.52 -26.25 20.95
N ILE A 589 -1.82 -25.14 21.08
CA ILE A 589 -2.39 -23.81 20.83
C ILE A 589 -1.57 -23.13 19.73
N PHE A 590 -2.22 -22.75 18.64
CA PHE A 590 -1.64 -21.88 17.65
C PHE A 590 -1.87 -20.42 18.03
N VAL A 591 -0.80 -19.61 17.97
CA VAL A 591 -0.82 -18.18 18.25
C VAL A 591 -0.38 -17.44 16.98
N HIS A 592 -1.31 -16.79 16.31
CA HIS A 592 -1.01 -16.09 15.06
C HIS A 592 -0.05 -14.91 15.26
N GLY A 593 0.65 -14.52 14.19
CA GLY A 593 1.56 -13.37 14.18
C GLY A 593 0.83 -12.06 13.93
N ALA A 594 1.61 -10.96 13.78
CA ALA A 594 1.10 -9.62 13.53
C ALA A 594 -0.15 -9.33 14.38
N GLY A 595 0.03 -9.09 15.68
CA GLY A 595 -1.03 -9.06 16.72
C GLY A 595 -2.31 -8.26 16.40
N TYR A 596 -2.40 -7.72 15.19
CA TYR A 596 -3.53 -6.97 14.63
C TYR A 596 -4.23 -7.71 13.47
N LEU A 597 -3.94 -8.97 13.20
CA LEU A 597 -4.67 -9.79 12.22
C LEU A 597 -5.88 -10.44 12.85
N GLN A 598 -6.83 -10.86 12.01
CA GLN A 598 -7.91 -11.77 12.36
C GLN A 598 -7.63 -13.11 11.69
N ASN A 599 -7.60 -14.20 12.44
CA ASN A 599 -7.42 -15.56 11.93
C ASN A 599 -8.60 -16.47 12.19
N VAL A 600 -9.43 -16.17 13.22
CA VAL A 600 -10.63 -16.89 13.56
C VAL A 600 -11.83 -16.29 12.81
N ASP A 601 -12.03 -16.74 11.59
CA ASP A 601 -13.14 -16.36 10.75
C ASP A 601 -13.45 -17.44 9.69
N HIS A 602 -14.45 -17.25 8.85
CA HIS A 602 -14.83 -18.19 7.81
C HIS A 602 -14.16 -17.91 6.47
N LYS A 603 -12.91 -17.41 6.45
CA LYS A 603 -12.13 -17.28 5.21
C LYS A 603 -11.07 -18.36 5.11
N TRP A 604 -10.53 -18.59 3.92
CA TRP A 604 -9.29 -19.32 3.73
C TRP A 604 -8.15 -18.54 4.38
N SER A 605 -7.50 -19.16 5.37
CA SER A 605 -6.49 -18.48 6.18
C SER A 605 -5.21 -18.22 5.40
N SER A 606 -4.60 -17.05 5.64
CA SER A 606 -3.21 -16.81 5.24
C SER A 606 -2.23 -17.73 5.98
N TYR A 607 -2.66 -18.32 7.09
CA TYR A 607 -1.96 -19.38 7.83
C TYR A 607 -2.45 -20.77 7.41
N TYR A 608 -2.63 -21.01 6.10
CA TYR A 608 -3.11 -22.29 5.59
C TYR A 608 -2.14 -23.45 5.86
N HIS A 609 -0.82 -23.19 6.00
CA HIS A 609 0.14 -24.20 6.42
C HIS A 609 -0.15 -24.67 7.84
N GLU A 610 -0.43 -23.74 8.74
CA GLU A 610 -0.80 -24.01 10.14
C GLU A 610 -2.16 -24.71 10.21
N TYR A 611 -3.15 -24.26 9.44
CA TYR A 611 -4.44 -24.94 9.33
C TYR A 611 -4.27 -26.40 8.87
N MET A 612 -3.44 -26.67 7.87
CA MET A 612 -3.14 -28.04 7.42
C MET A 612 -2.33 -28.81 8.48
N PHE A 613 -1.44 -28.14 9.22
CA PHE A 613 -0.67 -28.75 10.31
C PHE A 613 -1.56 -29.14 11.50
N ASP A 614 -2.60 -28.35 11.81
CA ASP A 614 -3.61 -28.67 12.81
C ASP A 614 -4.29 -29.99 12.51
N HIS A 615 -4.55 -30.30 11.24
CA HIS A 615 -5.08 -31.61 10.83
C HIS A 615 -4.10 -32.74 11.08
N ILE A 616 -2.80 -32.52 10.89
CA ILE A 616 -1.76 -33.52 11.24
C ILE A 616 -1.74 -33.77 12.75
N LEU A 617 -1.77 -32.70 13.54
CA LEU A 617 -1.82 -32.80 15.00
C LEU A 617 -3.09 -33.52 15.46
N MET A 618 -4.25 -33.15 14.89
CA MET A 618 -5.51 -33.81 15.15
C MET A 618 -5.49 -35.31 14.82
N ALA A 619 -4.90 -35.67 13.67
CA ALA A 619 -4.72 -37.09 13.28
C ALA A 619 -3.82 -37.87 14.27
N ARG A 620 -2.93 -37.18 15.00
CA ARG A 620 -2.06 -37.74 16.04
C ARG A 620 -2.70 -37.70 17.43
N GLY A 621 -3.97 -37.29 17.55
CA GLY A 621 -4.74 -37.27 18.80
C GLY A 621 -4.63 -35.99 19.61
N PHE A 622 -4.04 -34.92 19.07
CA PHE A 622 -4.05 -33.60 19.71
C PHE A 622 -5.42 -32.94 19.54
N THR A 623 -5.88 -32.26 20.58
CA THR A 623 -6.89 -31.23 20.43
C THR A 623 -6.18 -29.90 20.23
N VAL A 624 -6.44 -29.23 19.10
CA VAL A 624 -5.77 -27.99 18.73
C VAL A 624 -6.76 -26.83 18.81
N ILE A 625 -6.28 -25.68 19.27
CA ILE A 625 -7.08 -24.43 19.29
C ILE A 625 -6.25 -23.29 18.69
N ASP A 626 -6.86 -22.54 17.80
CA ASP A 626 -6.33 -21.34 17.16
C ASP A 626 -7.12 -20.14 17.70
N VAL A 627 -6.43 -19.13 18.26
CA VAL A 627 -7.05 -18.11 19.12
C VAL A 627 -6.85 -16.72 18.54
N ASP A 628 -7.95 -15.98 18.39
CA ASP A 628 -7.89 -14.52 18.16
C ASP A 628 -7.88 -13.78 19.50
N TYR A 629 -6.70 -13.71 20.09
CA TYR A 629 -6.46 -13.02 21.35
C TYR A 629 -6.70 -11.51 21.25
N ARG A 630 -6.89 -10.83 22.38
CA ARG A 630 -7.02 -9.36 22.40
C ARG A 630 -5.79 -8.70 21.76
N GLY A 631 -6.05 -7.73 20.86
CA GLY A 631 -5.10 -7.18 19.90
C GLY A 631 -5.48 -7.52 18.46
N SER A 632 -6.15 -8.66 18.21
CA SER A 632 -6.60 -9.08 16.87
C SER A 632 -7.62 -8.12 16.28
N ALA A 633 -7.69 -8.06 14.93
CA ALA A 633 -8.68 -7.27 14.19
C ALA A 633 -10.03 -7.98 14.12
N GLY A 634 -11.07 -7.28 13.67
CA GLY A 634 -12.39 -7.81 13.36
C GLY A 634 -13.40 -7.74 14.52
N TYR A 635 -12.96 -7.30 15.70
CA TYR A 635 -13.78 -7.26 16.92
C TYR A 635 -13.95 -5.84 17.47
N GLY A 636 -13.69 -4.83 16.66
CA GLY A 636 -13.79 -3.43 17.02
C GLY A 636 -12.52 -2.84 17.62
N ARG A 637 -12.55 -1.51 17.83
CA ARG A 637 -11.43 -0.70 18.30
C ARG A 637 -10.90 -1.16 19.66
N ASP A 638 -11.77 -1.35 20.64
CA ASP A 638 -11.36 -1.62 22.03
C ASP A 638 -10.69 -2.99 22.17
N TRP A 639 -11.10 -3.95 21.36
CA TRP A 639 -10.41 -5.24 21.26
C TRP A 639 -9.03 -5.10 20.65
N ARG A 640 -8.94 -4.38 19.54
CA ARG A 640 -7.69 -4.17 18.79
C ARG A 640 -6.67 -3.37 19.60
N THR A 641 -7.11 -2.40 20.38
CA THR A 641 -6.22 -1.53 21.19
C THR A 641 -5.94 -2.07 22.59
N ALA A 642 -6.51 -3.21 23.00
CA ALA A 642 -6.40 -3.76 24.34
C ALA A 642 -4.95 -4.10 24.79
N VAL A 643 -4.00 -4.16 23.86
CA VAL A 643 -2.58 -4.42 24.10
C VAL A 643 -1.75 -3.13 24.21
N TYR A 644 -2.39 -1.96 24.14
CA TYR A 644 -1.70 -0.67 24.22
C TYR A 644 -0.91 -0.55 25.53
N GLU A 645 0.37 -0.16 25.42
CA GLU A 645 1.34 -0.06 26.52
C GLU A 645 1.63 -1.35 27.29
N HIS A 646 0.94 -2.47 27.00
CA HIS A 646 1.13 -3.74 27.72
C HIS A 646 0.99 -4.95 26.81
N MET A 647 1.90 -5.11 25.85
CA MET A 647 2.04 -6.34 25.06
C MET A 647 2.56 -7.47 25.92
N GLY A 648 1.98 -8.66 25.83
CA GLY A 648 2.21 -9.78 26.74
C GLY A 648 1.38 -9.70 28.04
N GLY A 649 0.35 -8.85 28.05
CA GLY A 649 -0.66 -8.71 29.09
C GLY A 649 -1.92 -9.50 28.79
N LYS A 650 -2.99 -8.81 28.37
CA LYS A 650 -4.29 -9.43 28.07
C LYS A 650 -4.24 -10.44 26.91
N ASP A 651 -3.40 -10.20 25.93
CA ASP A 651 -3.12 -11.11 24.82
C ASP A 651 -2.53 -12.44 25.30
N LEU A 652 -1.57 -12.42 26.23
CA LEU A 652 -1.02 -13.62 26.87
C LEU A 652 -2.06 -14.27 27.81
N ASP A 653 -2.80 -13.46 28.57
CA ASP A 653 -3.86 -13.97 29.46
C ASP A 653 -4.90 -14.78 28.69
N ASP A 654 -5.31 -14.33 27.51
CA ASP A 654 -6.26 -15.04 26.64
C ASP A 654 -5.73 -16.41 26.19
N ILE A 655 -4.41 -16.50 25.90
CA ILE A 655 -3.76 -17.78 25.55
C ILE A 655 -3.67 -18.72 26.76
N VAL A 656 -3.37 -18.21 27.95
CA VAL A 656 -3.38 -18.99 29.21
C VAL A 656 -4.80 -19.50 29.52
N ASP A 657 -5.81 -18.67 29.31
CA ASP A 657 -7.20 -19.06 29.56
C ASP A 657 -7.70 -20.06 28.49
N ALA A 658 -7.19 -20.00 27.25
CA ALA A 658 -7.41 -21.04 26.23
C ALA A 658 -6.80 -22.40 26.64
N ALA A 659 -5.63 -22.41 27.27
CA ALA A 659 -5.05 -23.64 27.83
C ALA A 659 -5.92 -24.24 28.94
N LYS A 660 -6.44 -23.40 29.85
CA LYS A 660 -7.39 -23.85 30.89
C LYS A 660 -8.70 -24.38 30.31
N TYR A 661 -9.23 -23.72 29.29
CA TYR A 661 -10.40 -24.17 28.55
C TYR A 661 -10.18 -25.54 27.90
N LEU A 662 -9.05 -25.77 27.28
CA LEU A 662 -8.69 -27.08 26.73
C LEU A 662 -8.69 -28.17 27.79
N ALA A 663 -8.16 -27.89 28.98
CA ALA A 663 -8.11 -28.84 30.07
C ALA A 663 -9.50 -29.10 30.69
N ALA A 664 -10.23 -28.04 31.05
CA ALA A 664 -11.48 -28.13 31.80
C ALA A 664 -12.66 -28.60 30.92
N GLU A 665 -12.82 -28.00 29.72
CA GLU A 665 -13.98 -28.19 28.88
C GLU A 665 -13.75 -29.21 27.76
N GLN A 666 -12.52 -29.28 27.27
CA GLN A 666 -12.20 -30.17 26.16
C GLN A 666 -11.57 -31.50 26.61
N GLY A 667 -11.25 -31.65 27.91
CA GLY A 667 -10.74 -32.87 28.53
C GLY A 667 -9.29 -33.20 28.17
N VAL A 668 -8.52 -32.21 27.78
CA VAL A 668 -7.05 -32.29 27.52
C VAL A 668 -6.32 -32.47 28.86
N ASP A 669 -5.21 -33.22 28.87
CA ASP A 669 -4.35 -33.32 30.06
C ASP A 669 -3.61 -31.96 30.23
N PRO A 670 -3.83 -31.25 31.37
CA PRO A 670 -3.19 -29.97 31.60
C PRO A 670 -1.66 -30.02 31.64
N LYS A 671 -1.07 -31.23 31.79
CA LYS A 671 0.37 -31.48 31.74
C LYS A 671 0.90 -31.76 30.34
N LYS A 672 0.03 -31.70 29.32
CA LYS A 672 0.39 -32.01 27.93
C LYS A 672 -0.11 -30.94 26.96
N ILE A 673 -0.01 -29.67 27.35
CA ILE A 673 -0.41 -28.55 26.51
C ILE A 673 0.86 -27.84 26.02
N GLY A 674 1.02 -27.77 24.70
CA GLY A 674 2.04 -26.98 24.04
C GLY A 674 1.44 -25.80 23.28
N LEU A 675 2.31 -24.86 22.89
CA LEU A 675 1.89 -23.74 22.04
C LEU A 675 2.99 -23.42 21.01
N TRP A 676 2.57 -22.84 19.89
CA TRP A 676 3.53 -22.35 18.89
C TRP A 676 3.00 -21.13 18.15
N GLY A 677 3.92 -20.34 17.62
CA GLY A 677 3.57 -19.19 16.80
C GLY A 677 4.78 -18.51 16.18
N GLY A 678 4.53 -17.67 15.19
CA GLY A 678 5.54 -16.92 14.48
C GLY A 678 5.44 -15.42 14.78
N SER A 679 6.58 -14.68 14.66
CA SER A 679 6.62 -13.22 14.82
C SER A 679 6.04 -12.78 16.17
N TYR A 680 4.92 -12.07 16.20
CA TYR A 680 4.23 -11.72 17.45
C TYR A 680 3.77 -12.96 18.22
N GLY A 681 3.23 -13.98 17.54
CA GLY A 681 2.87 -15.25 18.16
C GLY A 681 4.10 -15.97 18.75
N GLY A 682 5.26 -15.81 18.14
CA GLY A 682 6.54 -16.28 18.71
C GLY A 682 6.93 -15.53 19.97
N PHE A 683 6.69 -14.20 20.02
CA PHE A 683 6.87 -13.40 21.25
C PHE A 683 5.94 -13.89 22.36
N ILE A 684 4.65 -14.06 22.11
CA ILE A 684 3.69 -14.60 23.09
C ILE A 684 4.08 -15.99 23.54
N THR A 685 4.58 -16.85 22.62
CA THR A 685 5.09 -18.18 22.98
C THR A 685 6.25 -18.09 23.98
N LEU A 686 7.23 -17.20 23.73
CA LEU A 686 8.34 -16.98 24.68
C LEU A 686 7.85 -16.43 26.01
N MET A 687 6.96 -15.44 25.99
CA MET A 687 6.37 -14.88 27.21
C MET A 687 5.63 -15.95 28.00
N ALA A 688 4.84 -16.81 27.35
CA ALA A 688 4.14 -17.92 27.98
C ALA A 688 5.12 -18.89 28.68
N MET A 689 6.20 -19.29 27.98
CA MET A 689 7.18 -20.22 28.55
C MET A 689 7.96 -19.63 29.71
N PHE A 690 8.24 -18.32 29.70
CA PHE A 690 9.04 -17.67 30.76
C PHE A 690 8.20 -17.26 31.97
N THR A 691 6.93 -16.82 31.75
CA THR A 691 6.10 -16.25 32.82
C THR A 691 5.01 -17.19 33.31
N GLN A 692 4.70 -18.27 32.55
CA GLN A 692 3.64 -19.24 32.85
C GLN A 692 4.17 -20.69 32.71
N PRO A 693 5.34 -21.04 33.30
CA PRO A 693 6.00 -22.33 33.08
C PRO A 693 5.19 -23.53 33.57
N ASP A 694 4.27 -23.32 34.51
CA ASP A 694 3.37 -24.39 35.06
C ASP A 694 2.18 -24.72 34.15
N VAL A 695 1.91 -23.89 33.13
CA VAL A 695 0.76 -24.05 32.23
C VAL A 695 1.15 -24.80 30.95
N PHE A 696 2.35 -24.51 30.41
CA PHE A 696 2.78 -25.03 29.13
C PHE A 696 3.97 -25.98 29.24
N THR A 697 3.87 -27.11 28.58
CA THR A 697 4.92 -28.14 28.60
C THR A 697 5.98 -27.92 27.54
N ALA A 698 5.62 -27.30 26.40
CA ALA A 698 6.51 -27.05 25.28
C ALA A 698 6.09 -25.78 24.52
N GLY A 699 7.07 -25.05 23.97
CA GLY A 699 6.85 -23.89 23.14
C GLY A 699 7.65 -23.92 21.86
N GLY A 700 7.02 -23.63 20.72
CA GLY A 700 7.67 -23.47 19.42
C GLY A 700 7.63 -22.00 18.96
N ALA A 701 8.71 -21.23 19.17
CA ALA A 701 8.78 -19.83 18.77
C ALA A 701 9.52 -19.68 17.43
N LEU A 702 8.78 -19.30 16.37
CA LEU A 702 9.36 -19.08 15.05
C LEU A 702 9.63 -17.58 14.85
N ARG A 703 10.93 -17.23 14.57
CA ARG A 703 11.31 -15.82 14.31
C ARG A 703 10.60 -14.81 15.23
N PRO A 704 10.71 -14.99 16.56
CA PRO A 704 9.97 -14.18 17.52
C PRO A 704 10.43 -12.73 17.53
N VAL A 705 9.55 -11.83 17.93
CA VAL A 705 9.95 -10.47 18.30
C VAL A 705 10.54 -10.53 19.69
N SER A 706 11.86 -10.58 19.81
CA SER A 706 12.59 -10.71 21.08
C SER A 706 13.03 -9.39 21.70
N ASP A 707 12.96 -8.29 20.94
CA ASP A 707 13.32 -6.96 21.40
C ASP A 707 12.32 -5.92 20.90
N TRP A 708 11.50 -5.41 21.82
CA TRP A 708 10.51 -4.37 21.53
C TRP A 708 11.10 -2.97 21.55
N ALA A 709 12.21 -2.73 22.23
CA ALA A 709 12.85 -1.41 22.28
C ALA A 709 13.31 -0.95 20.88
N ASN A 710 13.77 -1.89 20.06
CA ASN A 710 14.19 -1.62 18.69
C ASN A 710 13.03 -1.74 17.65
N ARG A 711 11.85 -2.15 18.10
CA ARG A 711 10.67 -2.27 17.22
C ARG A 711 9.65 -1.18 17.39
N LYS A 712 9.88 -0.28 18.33
CA LYS A 712 8.88 0.69 18.69
C LYS A 712 8.60 1.71 17.60
N ALA A 713 7.37 2.11 17.67
CA ALA A 713 6.71 3.24 17.04
C ALA A 713 6.91 3.31 15.55
N ARG A 714 6.21 2.47 14.89
CA ARG A 714 5.62 2.99 13.70
C ARG A 714 4.27 3.52 14.00
N ARG A 715 4.09 4.71 13.50
CA ARG A 715 2.82 5.16 12.96
C ARG A 715 2.14 3.92 12.38
N SER A 716 1.00 3.54 12.92
CA SER A 716 0.25 2.34 12.53
C SER A 716 0.08 2.23 11.02
N PRO A 717 -0.17 1.02 10.51
CA PRO A 717 -0.39 0.81 9.10
C PRO A 717 -1.52 1.67 8.55
#